data_0a00a71321b852589dc611f696930790
#
_entry.id   0a00a71321b852589dc611f696930790
#
_cell.length_a   1.000
_cell.length_b   1.000
_cell.length_c   1.000
_cell.angle_alpha   90.00
_cell.angle_beta   90.00
_cell.angle_gamma   90.00
#
_symmetry.space_group_name_H-M   'P 1'
#
loop_
_entity.id
_entity.type
_entity.pdbx_description
1 polymer ?
#
loop_
_entity_poly.entity_id
_entity_poly.type
_entity_poly.pdbx_seq_one_letter_code
_entity_poly.pdbx_strand_id
1 'polypeptide(L)'
;MRTILTAIFGLFLTISASAKLTFREIRTAADNVIELFYVSDTLDVNEVDISDPAQWKVNGQPALAVNRIAAAADQCDNFIYLTVPTLENGKKYTIDTPYGSYKFKFNDKEVFCEAIKTNQVAYSALSTKRFANMAIYLGDGGTRKIEGALPGYTVYKLKKSGKVGKKICSGQVKEIGQDRSSGDFVYRIDLSQVPEGGLYKIVVDGYGSSYPFGVGSDFSQKLAYVSFRSLFNQRCGIQIIEPYSDFSYRTKRCHETIYQTYDRIGEARLVVKGTEPTIQAWGGYHDAGDADRRTYHMDVPSTLLTTYEAFPELFTDNQFNIPDIFDEQFNILGKGNGIPDILDEAEWGTMFWKYFQEEDGQIPWGTETNGYSPFTTYDFEDHLFGSETLDPRTSAWASGLFYHFARIIKPFDEAKSAEYAARADLAYNASVRTYAERNREMPATFCMYYNVEKYLMTGDAECHEYVKAHAADAMQIVDTYNQGSEIFAERGWLTSYFFSYILAPESKTDAATVKAFKDALQATVDKQMAAFLENAYPNGTPMNVTWWGSNVAQGQYTYPIVLMWKLTGKQEYIDVVSQMMDYALGLNPLGKCFMTTLGYNQVHWPHDRESAYTIEQGWGPRPGILVFGPGNYVRNYPSYPVISRNSTPRERAYIDILDNYQNNEYTIYQSLCFPSVVYPILAGGYTSH
;
A
#
# COMPACT_ATOMS: atom_id res chain seq x y z
N MET A 1 -34.69 -41.25 -36.43
CA MET A 1 -33.86 -42.35 -37.00
C MET A 1 -32.41 -41.92 -37.02
N ARG A 2 -31.67 -42.62 -36.16
CA ARG A 2 -30.22 -42.93 -36.17
C ARG A 2 -29.19 -41.82 -36.50
N THR A 3 -28.64 -41.34 -35.45
CA THR A 3 -27.31 -40.86 -35.11
C THR A 3 -26.18 -41.53 -35.91
N ILE A 4 -25.21 -40.74 -36.38
CA ILE A 4 -23.85 -41.20 -36.61
C ILE A 4 -22.92 -40.16 -35.90
N LEU A 5 -22.39 -40.59 -34.78
CA LEU A 5 -21.24 -39.95 -34.10
C LEU A 5 -19.97 -40.38 -34.84
N THR A 6 -19.26 -39.44 -35.44
CA THR A 6 -17.91 -39.67 -35.93
C THR A 6 -16.92 -39.12 -34.87
N ALA A 7 -16.33 -40.04 -34.13
CA ALA A 7 -15.24 -39.71 -33.22
C ALA A 7 -13.97 -39.45 -34.03
N ILE A 8 -13.50 -38.21 -34.03
CA ILE A 8 -12.17 -37.86 -34.52
C ILE A 8 -11.21 -38.01 -33.35
N PHE A 9 -10.45 -39.06 -33.33
CA PHE A 9 -9.27 -39.23 -32.48
C PHE A 9 -8.18 -38.30 -32.99
N GLY A 10 -8.10 -37.11 -32.46
CA GLY A 10 -6.96 -36.22 -32.64
C GLY A 10 -5.76 -36.77 -31.87
N LEU A 11 -4.77 -37.26 -32.61
CA LEU A 11 -3.45 -37.59 -32.10
C LEU A 11 -2.79 -36.28 -31.66
N PHE A 12 -2.89 -35.96 -30.39
CA PHE A 12 -2.05 -34.90 -29.78
C PHE A 12 -0.61 -35.42 -29.78
N LEU A 13 0.16 -35.09 -30.80
CA LEU A 13 1.59 -35.05 -30.71
C LEU A 13 1.93 -33.96 -29.68
N THR A 14 2.16 -34.36 -28.44
CA THR A 14 2.87 -33.52 -27.45
C THR A 14 4.29 -33.34 -27.96
N ILE A 15 4.50 -32.30 -28.75
CA ILE A 15 5.83 -31.71 -28.86
C ILE A 15 6.10 -31.16 -27.48
N SER A 16 6.86 -31.88 -26.66
CA SER A 16 7.47 -31.30 -25.47
C SER A 16 8.47 -30.26 -25.98
N ALA A 17 8.00 -29.02 -26.12
CA ALA A 17 8.94 -27.90 -26.16
C ALA A 17 9.73 -28.00 -24.85
N SER A 18 11.04 -28.30 -24.95
CA SER A 18 11.90 -28.24 -23.78
C SER A 18 11.81 -26.84 -23.24
N ALA A 19 11.44 -26.71 -21.98
CA ALA A 19 11.39 -25.44 -21.28
C ALA A 19 12.70 -24.66 -21.51
N LYS A 20 12.56 -23.40 -21.85
CA LYS A 20 13.72 -22.54 -22.11
C LYS A 20 14.16 -21.89 -20.81
N LEU A 21 15.13 -22.50 -20.16
CA LEU A 21 15.81 -21.88 -19.02
C LEU A 21 16.77 -20.79 -19.51
N THR A 22 16.51 -19.55 -19.10
CA THR A 22 17.31 -18.38 -19.50
C THR A 22 18.11 -17.86 -18.31
N PHE A 23 19.43 -17.87 -18.42
CA PHE A 23 20.29 -17.20 -17.46
C PHE A 23 20.14 -15.67 -17.57
N ARG A 24 20.02 -15.00 -16.43
CA ARG A 24 19.86 -13.54 -16.34
C ARG A 24 21.11 -12.84 -15.84
N GLU A 25 21.56 -13.19 -14.64
CA GLU A 25 22.70 -12.48 -14.03
C GLU A 25 23.37 -13.29 -12.91
N ILE A 26 24.56 -12.82 -12.51
CA ILE A 26 25.28 -13.27 -11.33
C ILE A 26 25.24 -12.16 -10.30
N ARG A 27 24.85 -12.53 -9.08
CA ARG A 27 24.77 -11.68 -7.89
C ARG A 27 25.60 -12.31 -6.76
N THR A 28 25.56 -11.69 -5.58
CA THR A 28 26.04 -12.30 -4.33
C THR A 28 24.93 -12.27 -3.28
N ALA A 29 24.93 -13.24 -2.38
CA ALA A 29 24.06 -13.25 -1.21
C ALA A 29 24.86 -13.17 0.11
N ALA A 30 26.19 -13.39 0.05
CA ALA A 30 27.13 -13.23 1.14
C ALA A 30 28.56 -13.07 0.60
N ASP A 31 29.54 -12.88 1.48
CA ASP A 31 30.99 -12.80 1.15
C ASP A 31 31.56 -14.09 0.55
N ASN A 32 30.84 -15.19 0.71
CA ASN A 32 31.19 -16.51 0.21
C ASN A 32 30.02 -17.21 -0.50
N VAL A 33 29.05 -16.46 -0.99
CA VAL A 33 27.89 -17.01 -1.72
C VAL A 33 27.71 -16.27 -3.03
N ILE A 34 27.84 -17.01 -4.14
CA ILE A 34 27.47 -16.57 -5.47
C ILE A 34 26.00 -16.95 -5.70
N GLU A 35 25.19 -16.01 -6.14
CA GLU A 35 23.80 -16.21 -6.53
C GLU A 35 23.69 -16.20 -8.06
N LEU A 36 23.05 -17.20 -8.62
CA LEU A 36 22.73 -17.30 -10.04
C LEU A 36 21.24 -17.11 -10.23
N PHE A 37 20.84 -16.18 -11.07
CA PHE A 37 19.45 -15.94 -11.41
C PHE A 37 19.12 -16.49 -12.79
N TYR A 38 18.17 -17.43 -12.82
CA TYR A 38 17.61 -18.01 -14.02
C TYR A 38 16.10 -17.75 -14.08
N VAL A 39 15.57 -17.60 -15.30
CA VAL A 39 14.15 -17.53 -15.56
C VAL A 39 13.75 -18.67 -16.48
N SER A 40 12.74 -19.41 -16.11
CA SER A 40 12.13 -20.45 -16.92
C SER A 40 10.79 -19.96 -17.50
N ASP A 41 10.47 -20.37 -18.73
CA ASP A 41 9.19 -20.12 -19.38
C ASP A 41 8.09 -21.13 -18.97
N THR A 42 8.40 -22.03 -18.04
CA THR A 42 7.43 -22.92 -17.41
C THR A 42 7.14 -22.50 -15.98
N LEU A 43 5.99 -22.93 -15.46
CA LEU A 43 5.63 -22.72 -14.06
C LEU A 43 6.11 -23.88 -13.15
N ASP A 44 6.97 -24.78 -13.65
CA ASP A 44 7.52 -25.86 -12.85
C ASP A 44 8.66 -25.35 -11.98
N VAL A 45 8.37 -25.15 -10.69
CA VAL A 45 9.34 -24.74 -9.69
C VAL A 45 10.47 -25.76 -9.47
N ASN A 46 10.37 -26.97 -10.01
CA ASN A 46 11.36 -28.03 -9.88
C ASN A 46 12.25 -28.20 -11.12
N GLU A 47 12.06 -27.38 -12.14
CA GLU A 47 12.79 -27.49 -13.40
C GLU A 47 14.32 -27.39 -13.24
N VAL A 48 14.79 -26.54 -12.32
CA VAL A 48 16.22 -26.46 -12.03
C VAL A 48 16.60 -27.51 -10.99
N ASP A 49 17.26 -28.56 -11.44
CA ASP A 49 17.71 -29.64 -10.57
C ASP A 49 19.05 -29.29 -9.88
N ILE A 50 19.08 -29.30 -8.58
CA ILE A 50 20.27 -29.11 -7.73
C ILE A 50 20.63 -30.39 -6.94
N SER A 51 20.02 -31.53 -7.25
CA SER A 51 20.19 -32.78 -6.51
C SER A 51 21.62 -33.33 -6.54
N ASP A 52 22.39 -32.98 -7.58
CA ASP A 52 23.81 -33.30 -7.69
C ASP A 52 24.70 -32.04 -7.57
N PRO A 53 25.11 -31.65 -6.35
CA PRO A 53 25.97 -30.48 -6.14
C PRO A 53 27.31 -30.54 -6.85
N ALA A 54 27.80 -31.74 -7.21
CA ALA A 54 29.08 -31.88 -7.89
C ALA A 54 29.11 -31.32 -9.33
N GLN A 55 27.92 -31.10 -9.91
CA GLN A 55 27.77 -30.46 -11.23
C GLN A 55 27.92 -28.92 -11.17
N TRP A 56 27.81 -28.34 -9.98
CA TRP A 56 27.90 -26.90 -9.75
C TRP A 56 29.33 -26.56 -9.30
N LYS A 57 30.16 -26.07 -10.20
CA LYS A 57 31.60 -25.85 -9.95
C LYS A 57 31.96 -24.38 -10.05
N VAL A 58 32.93 -23.98 -9.22
CA VAL A 58 33.53 -22.65 -9.32
C VAL A 58 35.06 -22.86 -9.43
N ASN A 59 35.65 -22.36 -10.52
CA ASN A 59 37.07 -22.60 -10.89
C ASN A 59 37.44 -24.10 -10.93
N GLY A 60 36.51 -24.93 -11.44
CA GLY A 60 36.71 -26.37 -11.58
C GLY A 60 36.54 -27.19 -10.29
N GLN A 61 36.27 -26.55 -9.14
CA GLN A 61 36.01 -27.22 -7.87
C GLN A 61 34.50 -27.21 -7.58
N PRO A 62 33.88 -28.29 -7.10
CA PRO A 62 32.50 -28.30 -6.66
C PRO A 62 32.23 -27.20 -5.61
N ALA A 63 31.04 -26.59 -5.66
CA ALA A 63 30.59 -25.71 -4.60
C ALA A 63 30.50 -26.45 -3.26
N LEU A 64 30.75 -25.75 -2.15
CA LEU A 64 30.69 -26.33 -0.82
C LEU A 64 29.25 -26.70 -0.42
N ALA A 65 28.28 -25.93 -0.93
CA ALA A 65 26.86 -26.22 -0.83
C ALA A 65 26.13 -25.54 -1.99
N VAL A 66 25.01 -26.12 -2.40
CA VAL A 66 24.09 -25.56 -3.41
C VAL A 66 22.71 -25.51 -2.80
N ASN A 67 22.15 -24.33 -2.76
CA ASN A 67 20.80 -24.08 -2.25
C ASN A 67 19.98 -23.36 -3.31
N ARG A 68 18.65 -23.34 -3.15
CA ARG A 68 17.79 -22.64 -4.10
C ARG A 68 16.52 -22.10 -3.47
N ILE A 69 15.93 -21.15 -4.17
CA ILE A 69 14.51 -20.78 -4.07
C ILE A 69 13.95 -20.61 -5.48
N ALA A 70 12.74 -21.03 -5.69
CA ALA A 70 12.02 -20.82 -6.95
C ALA A 70 10.64 -20.20 -6.65
N ALA A 71 10.24 -19.27 -7.47
CA ALA A 71 8.94 -18.62 -7.39
C ALA A 71 8.32 -18.56 -8.80
N ALA A 72 7.16 -19.18 -8.97
CA ALA A 72 6.42 -19.14 -10.22
C ALA A 72 5.50 -17.90 -10.24
N ALA A 73 5.59 -17.15 -11.34
CA ALA A 73 4.70 -16.04 -11.67
C ALA A 73 4.09 -16.31 -13.05
N ASP A 74 4.22 -15.41 -14.01
CA ASP A 74 4.03 -15.70 -15.44
C ASP A 74 5.17 -16.55 -15.99
N GLN A 75 6.33 -16.44 -15.36
CA GLN A 75 7.55 -17.23 -15.53
C GLN A 75 7.99 -17.76 -14.18
N CYS A 76 8.90 -18.73 -14.16
CA CYS A 76 9.48 -19.21 -12.91
C CYS A 76 10.85 -18.60 -12.68
N ASP A 77 10.97 -17.77 -11.65
CA ASP A 77 12.24 -17.23 -11.19
C ASP A 77 12.96 -18.26 -10.32
N ASN A 78 14.20 -18.57 -10.67
CA ASN A 78 15.06 -19.51 -9.94
C ASN A 78 16.33 -18.81 -9.47
N PHE A 79 16.53 -18.75 -8.16
CA PHE A 79 17.73 -18.25 -7.52
C PHE A 79 18.52 -19.41 -6.93
N ILE A 80 19.76 -19.61 -7.40
CA ILE A 80 20.63 -20.70 -7.01
C ILE A 80 21.82 -20.10 -6.24
N TYR A 81 22.02 -20.56 -5.03
CA TYR A 81 23.04 -20.08 -4.10
C TYR A 81 24.20 -21.08 -4.02
N LEU A 82 25.37 -20.70 -4.55
CA LEU A 82 26.58 -21.49 -4.49
C LEU A 82 27.48 -21.01 -3.35
N THR A 83 27.57 -21.79 -2.28
CA THR A 83 28.55 -21.52 -1.22
C THR A 83 29.93 -21.90 -1.70
N VAL A 84 30.89 -20.99 -1.58
CA VAL A 84 32.27 -21.10 -2.04
C VAL A 84 33.23 -20.59 -0.96
N PRO A 85 34.56 -20.75 -1.07
CA PRO A 85 35.48 -19.97 -0.26
C PRO A 85 35.25 -18.46 -0.43
N THR A 86 35.59 -17.67 0.59
CA THR A 86 35.43 -16.20 0.59
C THR A 86 35.89 -15.58 -0.73
N LEU A 87 35.03 -14.75 -1.30
CA LEU A 87 35.23 -14.06 -2.57
C LEU A 87 36.29 -12.98 -2.43
N GLU A 88 37.22 -12.95 -3.39
CA GLU A 88 38.34 -11.99 -3.41
C GLU A 88 38.01 -10.85 -4.41
N ASN A 89 37.99 -9.61 -3.94
CA ASN A 89 37.71 -8.46 -4.79
C ASN A 89 38.73 -8.32 -5.94
N GLY A 90 38.22 -8.18 -7.16
CA GLY A 90 39.03 -8.13 -8.40
C GLY A 90 39.35 -9.49 -9.02
N LYS A 91 39.14 -10.62 -8.32
CA LYS A 91 39.39 -11.98 -8.83
C LYS A 91 38.31 -12.38 -9.84
N LYS A 92 38.77 -13.17 -10.83
CA LYS A 92 37.89 -13.78 -11.84
C LYS A 92 37.53 -15.20 -11.41
N TYR A 93 36.28 -15.55 -11.62
CA TYR A 93 35.71 -16.86 -11.35
C TYR A 93 35.10 -17.42 -12.64
N THR A 94 35.26 -18.72 -12.87
CA THR A 94 34.51 -19.47 -13.87
C THR A 94 33.49 -20.33 -13.14
N ILE A 95 32.22 -20.22 -13.50
CA ILE A 95 31.12 -20.95 -12.87
C ILE A 95 30.60 -21.92 -13.91
N ASP A 96 30.76 -23.22 -13.68
CA ASP A 96 30.25 -24.29 -14.52
C ASP A 96 29.02 -24.90 -13.84
N THR A 97 27.89 -24.96 -14.57
CA THR A 97 26.61 -25.49 -14.11
C THR A 97 26.08 -26.49 -15.12
N PRO A 98 25.09 -27.31 -14.79
CA PRO A 98 24.38 -28.17 -15.77
C PRO A 98 23.81 -27.41 -16.97
N TYR A 99 23.56 -26.10 -16.81
CA TYR A 99 22.87 -25.25 -17.79
C TYR A 99 23.82 -24.30 -18.55
N GLY A 100 25.10 -24.31 -18.26
CA GLY A 100 26.08 -23.49 -18.96
C GLY A 100 27.28 -23.09 -18.11
N SER A 101 28.23 -22.42 -18.77
CA SER A 101 29.45 -21.90 -18.14
C SER A 101 29.49 -20.38 -18.22
N TYR A 102 29.77 -19.73 -17.09
CA TYR A 102 29.74 -18.28 -16.96
C TYR A 102 31.05 -17.75 -16.40
N LYS A 103 31.43 -16.54 -16.81
CA LYS A 103 32.61 -15.85 -16.29
C LYS A 103 32.16 -14.68 -15.42
N PHE A 104 32.69 -14.60 -14.23
CA PHE A 104 32.34 -13.60 -13.22
C PHE A 104 33.63 -12.97 -12.66
N LYS A 105 33.69 -11.65 -12.65
CA LYS A 105 34.71 -10.90 -11.92
C LYS A 105 34.09 -10.26 -10.72
N PHE A 106 34.42 -10.70 -9.53
CA PHE A 106 33.89 -10.11 -8.33
C PHE A 106 34.46 -8.70 -8.13
N ASN A 107 33.53 -7.75 -7.96
CA ASN A 107 33.83 -6.36 -7.61
C ASN A 107 32.69 -5.87 -6.73
N ASP A 108 32.97 -5.69 -5.44
CA ASP A 108 31.98 -5.31 -4.44
C ASP A 108 31.25 -4.00 -4.76
N LYS A 109 31.85 -3.09 -5.54
CA LYS A 109 31.23 -1.84 -5.99
C LYS A 109 30.22 -1.99 -7.14
N GLU A 110 30.32 -3.08 -7.88
CA GLU A 110 29.54 -3.30 -9.12
C GLU A 110 28.50 -4.39 -8.95
N VAL A 111 28.85 -5.47 -8.24
CA VAL A 111 27.98 -6.63 -8.06
C VAL A 111 26.87 -6.32 -7.07
N PHE A 112 25.64 -6.61 -7.46
CA PHE A 112 24.50 -6.53 -6.54
C PHE A 112 24.59 -7.64 -5.49
N CYS A 113 24.33 -7.29 -4.24
CA CYS A 113 24.25 -8.22 -3.13
C CYS A 113 22.82 -8.25 -2.56
N GLU A 114 22.14 -9.39 -2.69
CA GLU A 114 20.78 -9.58 -2.22
C GLU A 114 20.64 -9.35 -0.71
N ALA A 115 21.69 -9.63 0.08
CA ALA A 115 21.64 -9.44 1.52
C ALA A 115 21.41 -7.99 1.95
N ILE A 116 21.69 -6.98 1.10
CA ILE A 116 21.60 -5.56 1.46
C ILE A 116 20.20 -5.02 1.07
N LYS A 117 19.37 -4.70 2.06
CA LYS A 117 17.99 -4.23 1.90
C LYS A 117 17.92 -2.72 2.14
N THR A 118 17.42 -1.97 1.15
CA THR A 118 17.28 -0.51 1.21
C THR A 118 15.87 -0.10 0.78
N ASN A 119 15.40 1.07 1.22
CA ASN A 119 14.38 1.78 0.47
C ASN A 119 14.92 2.07 -0.93
N GLN A 120 14.29 1.53 -1.96
CA GLN A 120 14.76 1.60 -3.35
C GLN A 120 14.27 2.85 -4.10
N VAL A 121 13.53 3.71 -3.43
CA VAL A 121 12.97 4.94 -4.00
C VAL A 121 13.61 6.15 -3.35
N ALA A 122 13.15 6.53 -2.17
CA ALA A 122 13.68 7.69 -1.46
C ALA A 122 13.48 7.61 0.05
N TYR A 123 14.54 7.78 0.81
CA TYR A 123 14.46 8.10 2.23
C TYR A 123 14.02 9.54 2.42
N SER A 124 13.18 9.81 3.43
CA SER A 124 12.77 11.16 3.77
C SER A 124 13.95 12.03 4.26
N ALA A 125 14.01 13.26 3.79
CA ALA A 125 14.94 14.27 4.32
C ALA A 125 14.53 14.74 5.72
N LEU A 126 13.25 14.63 6.10
CA LEU A 126 12.75 14.97 7.43
C LEU A 126 13.24 14.02 8.52
N SER A 127 13.59 12.78 8.16
CA SER A 127 14.11 11.80 9.12
C SER A 127 15.60 12.04 9.40
N THR A 128 15.96 12.02 10.68
CA THR A 128 17.35 12.06 11.14
C THR A 128 17.94 10.66 11.36
N LYS A 129 17.12 9.62 11.31
CA LYS A 129 17.52 8.22 11.60
C LYS A 129 17.19 7.31 10.43
N ARG A 130 17.93 7.45 9.33
CA ARG A 130 17.83 6.58 8.15
C ARG A 130 18.78 5.40 8.27
N PHE A 131 18.36 4.24 7.79
CA PHE A 131 19.20 3.05 7.77
C PHE A 131 18.83 2.07 6.64
N ALA A 132 19.75 1.18 6.33
CA ALA A 132 19.52 -0.03 5.56
C ALA A 132 19.69 -1.26 6.46
N ASN A 133 19.07 -2.36 6.08
CA ASN A 133 19.27 -3.65 6.74
C ASN A 133 20.14 -4.58 5.89
N MET A 134 20.76 -5.54 6.55
CA MET A 134 21.47 -6.63 5.91
C MET A 134 21.03 -7.94 6.57
N ALA A 135 20.71 -8.95 5.76
CA ALA A 135 20.35 -10.29 6.22
C ALA A 135 20.66 -11.31 5.14
N ILE A 136 21.21 -12.45 5.50
CA ILE A 136 21.57 -13.53 4.58
C ILE A 136 20.48 -14.60 4.64
N TYR A 137 19.86 -14.87 3.49
CA TYR A 137 18.89 -15.92 3.30
C TYR A 137 19.19 -16.71 2.02
N LEU A 138 19.25 -18.03 2.12
CA LEU A 138 19.73 -18.91 1.06
C LEU A 138 18.63 -19.91 0.59
N GLY A 139 17.39 -19.46 0.53
CA GLY A 139 16.29 -20.31 0.11
C GLY A 139 16.10 -21.52 1.04
N ASP A 140 16.18 -22.74 0.50
CA ASP A 140 16.11 -23.99 1.27
C ASP A 140 17.28 -24.20 2.25
N GLY A 141 18.36 -23.43 2.09
CA GLY A 141 19.46 -23.34 3.07
C GLY A 141 19.13 -22.47 4.29
N GLY A 142 17.98 -21.75 4.27
CA GLY A 142 17.52 -20.93 5.39
C GLY A 142 18.33 -19.65 5.61
N THR A 143 18.13 -19.05 6.78
CA THR A 143 18.83 -17.83 7.22
C THR A 143 20.20 -18.15 7.82
N ARG A 144 21.18 -17.24 7.65
CA ARG A 144 22.54 -17.44 8.13
C ARG A 144 23.06 -16.23 8.88
N LYS A 145 23.75 -16.46 9.99
CA LYS A 145 24.52 -15.41 10.69
C LYS A 145 25.79 -15.05 9.93
N ILE A 146 26.23 -13.80 10.13
CA ILE A 146 27.59 -13.41 9.77
C ILE A 146 28.55 -13.99 10.83
N GLU A 147 29.49 -14.78 10.40
CA GLU A 147 30.51 -15.37 11.27
C GLU A 147 31.75 -14.47 11.35
N GLY A 148 32.33 -14.37 12.53
CA GLY A 148 33.54 -13.58 12.76
C GLY A 148 33.28 -12.08 12.88
N ALA A 149 34.17 -11.26 12.33
CA ALA A 149 34.09 -9.81 12.38
C ALA A 149 33.00 -9.29 11.43
N LEU A 150 32.14 -8.39 11.90
CA LEU A 150 31.15 -7.73 11.06
C LEU A 150 31.85 -6.86 9.99
N PRO A 151 31.34 -6.85 8.73
CA PRO A 151 31.97 -6.11 7.66
C PRO A 151 31.87 -4.59 7.80
N GLY A 152 32.80 -3.87 7.20
CA GLY A 152 32.68 -2.45 6.96
C GLY A 152 31.74 -2.15 5.81
N TYR A 153 31.21 -0.93 5.78
CA TYR A 153 30.45 -0.42 4.64
C TYR A 153 30.90 0.97 4.23
N THR A 154 30.67 1.30 2.97
CA THR A 154 30.85 2.64 2.43
C THR A 154 29.64 3.04 1.59
N VAL A 155 29.13 4.25 1.80
CA VAL A 155 28.08 4.84 0.95
C VAL A 155 28.73 5.74 -0.08
N TYR A 156 28.38 5.54 -1.33
CA TYR A 156 28.86 6.34 -2.46
C TYR A 156 27.71 7.11 -3.11
N LYS A 157 27.95 8.38 -3.47
CA LYS A 157 27.09 9.09 -4.43
C LYS A 157 27.36 8.55 -5.82
N LEU A 158 26.31 8.23 -6.57
CA LEU A 158 26.44 7.76 -7.95
C LEU A 158 26.73 8.92 -8.91
N LYS A 159 27.49 8.63 -9.96
CA LYS A 159 27.65 9.49 -11.13
C LYS A 159 26.40 9.39 -12.02
N LYS A 160 26.20 10.35 -12.92
CA LYS A 160 25.13 10.28 -13.93
C LYS A 160 25.15 9.01 -14.78
N SER A 161 26.32 8.35 -14.90
CA SER A 161 26.48 7.07 -15.59
C SER A 161 26.05 5.85 -14.77
N GLY A 162 25.51 6.02 -13.57
CA GLY A 162 25.17 4.93 -12.64
C GLY A 162 26.35 4.31 -11.88
N LYS A 163 27.60 4.64 -12.25
CA LYS A 163 28.79 4.13 -11.57
C LYS A 163 29.02 4.83 -10.24
N VAL A 164 29.64 4.10 -9.29
CA VAL A 164 30.08 4.67 -8.01
C VAL A 164 30.98 5.89 -8.23
N GLY A 165 30.69 6.94 -7.47
CA GLY A 165 31.40 8.21 -7.53
C GLY A 165 32.08 8.56 -6.21
N LYS A 166 31.71 9.72 -5.65
CA LYS A 166 32.29 10.24 -4.40
C LYS A 166 31.84 9.40 -3.19
N LYS A 167 32.79 9.02 -2.35
CA LYS A 167 32.52 8.49 -1.00
C LYS A 167 31.82 9.57 -0.15
N ILE A 168 30.72 9.19 0.50
CA ILE A 168 29.93 10.06 1.38
C ILE A 168 30.26 9.78 2.85
N CYS A 169 30.03 8.55 3.29
CA CYS A 169 30.31 8.10 4.65
C CYS A 169 30.73 6.63 4.63
N SER A 170 31.19 6.14 5.76
CA SER A 170 31.49 4.72 5.97
C SER A 170 31.34 4.39 7.46
N GLY A 171 31.15 3.13 7.74
CA GLY A 171 31.02 2.64 9.11
C GLY A 171 31.16 1.13 9.18
N GLN A 172 30.77 0.59 10.32
CA GLN A 172 30.70 -0.84 10.60
C GLN A 172 29.24 -1.27 10.64
N VAL A 173 28.90 -2.37 10.03
CA VAL A 173 27.60 -3.02 10.16
C VAL A 173 27.37 -3.40 11.63
N LYS A 174 26.16 -3.26 12.14
CA LYS A 174 25.81 -3.55 13.54
C LYS A 174 24.75 -4.64 13.63
N GLU A 175 24.95 -5.62 14.50
CA GLU A 175 23.94 -6.65 14.79
C GLU A 175 22.74 -6.01 15.53
N ILE A 176 21.51 -6.33 15.07
CA ILE A 176 20.24 -5.92 15.70
C ILE A 176 19.64 -7.10 16.45
N GLY A 177 19.61 -8.27 15.83
CA GLY A 177 19.05 -9.49 16.40
C GLY A 177 18.29 -10.32 15.37
N GLN A 178 17.59 -11.34 15.86
CA GLN A 178 16.76 -12.18 15.00
C GLN A 178 15.35 -11.61 14.89
N ASP A 179 14.90 -11.42 13.66
CA ASP A 179 13.52 -11.04 13.36
C ASP A 179 12.58 -12.24 13.48
N ARG A 180 11.49 -12.07 14.22
CA ARG A 180 10.55 -13.17 14.52
C ARG A 180 9.70 -13.57 13.32
N SER A 181 9.40 -12.63 12.44
CA SER A 181 8.46 -12.82 11.33
C SER A 181 9.12 -13.36 10.07
N SER A 182 10.39 -13.06 9.84
CA SER A 182 11.18 -13.55 8.72
C SER A 182 12.20 -14.64 9.11
N GLY A 183 12.52 -14.74 10.39
CA GLY A 183 13.60 -15.62 10.89
C GLY A 183 15.01 -15.08 10.64
N ASP A 184 15.17 -13.94 10.01
CA ASP A 184 16.44 -13.36 9.63
C ASP A 184 17.29 -12.93 10.83
N PHE A 185 18.58 -13.14 10.75
CA PHE A 185 19.55 -12.41 11.57
C PHE A 185 19.79 -11.06 10.92
N VAL A 186 19.24 -9.99 11.51
CA VAL A 186 19.24 -8.64 10.94
C VAL A 186 20.42 -7.84 11.45
N TYR A 187 21.11 -7.21 10.52
CA TYR A 187 22.19 -6.27 10.77
C TYR A 187 21.82 -4.92 10.16
N ARG A 188 22.32 -3.83 10.72
CA ARG A 188 21.96 -2.47 10.35
C ARG A 188 23.15 -1.67 9.84
N ILE A 189 22.88 -0.88 8.81
CA ILE A 189 23.78 0.06 8.16
C ILE A 189 23.22 1.46 8.39
N ASP A 190 23.96 2.32 9.06
CA ASP A 190 23.54 3.68 9.38
C ASP A 190 23.69 4.60 8.16
N LEU A 191 22.61 5.23 7.75
CA LEU A 191 22.53 6.18 6.65
C LEU A 191 22.24 7.62 7.11
N SER A 192 22.25 7.91 8.39
CA SER A 192 21.88 9.21 8.96
C SER A 192 22.72 10.37 8.44
N GLN A 193 23.99 10.08 8.05
CA GLN A 193 24.91 11.08 7.49
C GLN A 193 24.79 11.26 5.98
N VAL A 194 23.92 10.51 5.28
CA VAL A 194 23.77 10.64 3.83
C VAL A 194 22.96 11.91 3.55
N PRO A 195 23.52 12.88 2.80
CA PRO A 195 22.86 14.15 2.56
C PRO A 195 21.73 14.00 1.52
N GLU A 196 20.83 14.95 1.55
CA GLU A 196 19.79 15.10 0.55
C GLU A 196 20.34 15.39 -0.86
N GLY A 197 19.55 15.14 -1.90
CA GLY A 197 19.82 15.60 -3.27
C GLY A 197 20.79 14.70 -4.03
N GLY A 198 20.82 13.43 -3.75
CA GLY A 198 21.67 12.48 -4.48
C GLY A 198 21.06 11.11 -4.67
N LEU A 199 21.58 10.40 -5.67
CA LEU A 199 21.38 8.98 -5.82
C LEU A 199 22.60 8.27 -5.25
N TYR A 200 22.37 7.33 -4.34
CA TYR A 200 23.43 6.69 -3.54
C TYR A 200 23.40 5.18 -3.68
N LYS A 201 24.49 4.55 -3.29
CA LYS A 201 24.65 3.10 -3.26
C LYS A 201 25.49 2.71 -2.05
N ILE A 202 25.08 1.68 -1.35
CA ILE A 202 25.87 1.06 -0.27
C ILE A 202 26.77 0.01 -0.90
N VAL A 203 28.01 -0.04 -0.46
CA VAL A 203 28.96 -1.14 -0.73
C VAL A 203 29.35 -1.72 0.62
N VAL A 204 29.17 -3.02 0.78
CA VAL A 204 29.61 -3.77 1.97
C VAL A 204 30.85 -4.57 1.59
N ASP A 205 31.93 -4.37 2.33
CA ASP A 205 33.24 -4.92 2.04
C ASP A 205 33.18 -6.46 1.91
N GLY A 206 33.58 -6.98 0.75
CA GLY A 206 33.55 -8.40 0.46
C GLY A 206 32.19 -9.01 0.10
N TYR A 207 31.09 -8.29 0.26
CA TYR A 207 29.72 -8.78 -0.04
C TYR A 207 29.21 -8.31 -1.39
N GLY A 208 29.30 -7.03 -1.66
CA GLY A 208 28.75 -6.40 -2.86
C GLY A 208 28.04 -5.10 -2.56
N SER A 209 27.08 -4.72 -3.39
CA SER A 209 26.41 -3.43 -3.31
C SER A 209 24.88 -3.53 -3.33
N SER A 210 24.22 -2.54 -2.70
CA SER A 210 22.76 -2.42 -2.70
C SER A 210 22.19 -2.02 -4.05
N TYR A 211 20.86 -2.04 -4.19
CA TYR A 211 20.18 -1.18 -5.15
C TYR A 211 20.49 0.30 -4.87
N PRO A 212 20.42 1.16 -5.90
CA PRO A 212 20.47 2.61 -5.69
C PRO A 212 19.28 3.11 -4.86
N PHE A 213 19.49 4.21 -4.13
CA PHE A 213 18.45 4.88 -3.36
C PHE A 213 18.65 6.40 -3.36
N GLY A 214 17.53 7.13 -3.27
CA GLY A 214 17.53 8.58 -3.09
C GLY A 214 17.41 8.99 -1.63
N VAL A 215 17.69 10.26 -1.36
CA VAL A 215 17.37 10.92 -0.09
C VAL A 215 16.77 12.28 -0.42
N GLY A 216 15.49 12.50 -0.04
CA GLY A 216 14.79 13.75 -0.32
C GLY A 216 14.69 14.13 -1.79
N SER A 217 14.51 15.42 -2.05
CA SER A 217 14.50 16.05 -3.39
C SER A 217 13.59 15.36 -4.42
N ASP A 218 13.96 15.36 -5.69
CA ASP A 218 13.19 14.82 -6.82
C ASP A 218 12.74 13.37 -6.63
N PHE A 219 13.50 12.56 -5.87
CA PHE A 219 13.15 11.17 -5.59
C PHE A 219 11.94 11.07 -4.66
N SER A 220 11.92 11.89 -3.59
CA SER A 220 10.76 11.98 -2.68
C SER A 220 9.56 12.63 -3.37
N GLN A 221 9.78 13.59 -4.25
CA GLN A 221 8.74 14.23 -5.06
C GLN A 221 8.05 13.23 -5.99
N LYS A 222 8.82 12.36 -6.67
CA LYS A 222 8.26 11.29 -7.50
C LYS A 222 7.43 10.31 -6.68
N LEU A 223 7.91 9.93 -5.49
CA LEU A 223 7.19 9.04 -4.59
C LEU A 223 5.86 9.68 -4.13
N ALA A 224 5.89 10.94 -3.71
CA ALA A 224 4.70 11.70 -3.32
C ALA A 224 3.66 11.78 -4.45
N TYR A 225 4.11 12.11 -5.65
CA TYR A 225 3.26 12.19 -6.84
C TYR A 225 2.58 10.85 -7.16
N VAL A 226 3.37 9.78 -7.26
CA VAL A 226 2.87 8.45 -7.64
C VAL A 226 1.92 7.90 -6.56
N SER A 227 2.27 8.04 -5.28
CA SER A 227 1.43 7.54 -4.18
C SER A 227 0.10 8.29 -4.06
N PHE A 228 0.08 9.62 -4.17
CA PHE A 228 -1.17 10.38 -4.14
C PHE A 228 -2.08 10.01 -5.32
N ARG A 229 -1.53 9.92 -6.51
CA ARG A 229 -2.29 9.62 -7.73
C ARG A 229 -2.87 8.20 -7.77
N SER A 230 -2.46 7.31 -6.87
CA SER A 230 -3.11 6.01 -6.73
C SER A 230 -4.62 6.15 -6.44
N LEU A 231 -5.03 7.20 -5.71
CA LEU A 231 -6.44 7.51 -5.45
C LEU A 231 -7.16 7.90 -6.75
N PHE A 232 -6.60 8.81 -7.54
CA PHE A 232 -7.16 9.21 -8.84
C PHE A 232 -7.37 7.99 -9.75
N ASN A 233 -6.41 7.08 -9.81
CA ASN A 233 -6.52 5.87 -10.61
C ASN A 233 -7.65 4.93 -10.15
N GLN A 234 -8.08 5.04 -8.87
CA GLN A 234 -9.18 4.28 -8.29
C GLN A 234 -10.53 5.02 -8.30
N ARG A 235 -10.61 6.25 -8.77
CA ARG A 235 -11.88 6.96 -8.89
C ARG A 235 -12.89 6.14 -9.69
N CYS A 236 -14.08 5.94 -9.15
CA CYS A 236 -15.22 5.36 -9.85
C CYS A 236 -16.02 6.45 -10.58
N GLY A 237 -16.65 6.12 -11.71
CA GLY A 237 -17.50 7.06 -12.45
C GLY A 237 -16.74 8.09 -13.28
N ILE A 238 -15.47 7.88 -13.59
CA ILE A 238 -14.63 8.81 -14.35
C ILE A 238 -13.83 8.08 -15.44
N GLN A 239 -13.45 8.81 -16.47
CA GLN A 239 -12.47 8.38 -17.46
C GLN A 239 -11.04 8.50 -16.91
N ILE A 240 -10.17 7.57 -17.30
CA ILE A 240 -8.72 7.65 -17.01
C ILE A 240 -8.00 7.77 -18.36
N ILE A 241 -7.70 8.99 -18.74
CA ILE A 241 -7.21 9.35 -20.08
C ILE A 241 -6.06 10.35 -20.01
N GLU A 242 -5.27 10.42 -21.08
CA GLU A 242 -4.31 11.51 -21.28
C GLU A 242 -5.04 12.87 -21.36
N PRO A 243 -4.46 13.96 -20.86
CA PRO A 243 -3.12 14.07 -20.25
C PRO A 243 -3.09 13.83 -18.74
N TYR A 244 -4.18 13.34 -18.15
CA TYR A 244 -4.28 13.08 -16.70
C TYR A 244 -3.71 11.73 -16.29
N SER A 245 -3.42 10.86 -17.25
CA SER A 245 -2.74 9.59 -17.06
C SER A 245 -1.65 9.43 -18.11
N ASP A 246 -0.68 8.53 -17.90
CA ASP A 246 0.40 8.26 -18.85
C ASP A 246 -0.12 7.56 -20.12
N PHE A 247 -1.28 6.94 -20.05
CA PHE A 247 -1.99 6.30 -21.17
C PHE A 247 -3.50 6.23 -20.88
N SER A 248 -4.30 6.24 -21.95
CA SER A 248 -5.76 6.19 -21.85
C SER A 248 -6.22 4.73 -21.81
N TYR A 249 -6.73 4.27 -20.67
CA TYR A 249 -7.19 2.87 -20.52
C TYR A 249 -8.66 2.74 -20.10
N ARG A 250 -9.25 3.76 -19.48
CA ARG A 250 -10.68 3.84 -19.19
C ARG A 250 -11.26 5.02 -19.93
N THR A 251 -11.87 4.75 -21.10
CA THR A 251 -12.29 5.80 -22.05
C THR A 251 -13.72 6.27 -21.83
N LYS A 252 -14.50 5.51 -21.02
CA LYS A 252 -15.87 5.85 -20.62
C LYS A 252 -15.96 5.88 -19.11
N ARG A 253 -17.02 6.46 -18.59
CA ARG A 253 -17.37 6.38 -17.18
C ARG A 253 -17.87 4.97 -16.84
N CYS A 254 -17.76 4.58 -15.58
CA CYS A 254 -18.14 3.26 -15.08
C CYS A 254 -19.10 3.38 -13.88
N HIS A 255 -19.96 2.39 -13.67
CA HIS A 255 -20.74 2.12 -12.46
C HIS A 255 -21.57 3.27 -11.88
N GLU A 256 -22.06 4.18 -12.73
CA GLU A 256 -22.89 5.32 -12.30
C GLU A 256 -24.35 4.92 -12.04
N THR A 257 -24.82 3.81 -12.61
CA THR A 257 -26.18 3.29 -12.40
C THR A 257 -26.17 2.20 -11.34
N ILE A 258 -26.93 2.39 -10.26
CA ILE A 258 -27.05 1.43 -9.17
C ILE A 258 -28.51 1.01 -9.05
N TYR A 259 -28.76 -0.30 -9.01
CA TYR A 259 -30.09 -0.88 -8.83
C TYR A 259 -30.45 -0.91 -7.32
N GLN A 260 -31.60 -0.39 -6.95
CA GLN A 260 -32.06 -0.31 -5.56
C GLN A 260 -32.58 -1.67 -5.08
N THR A 261 -31.69 -2.60 -4.84
CA THR A 261 -32.00 -3.95 -4.37
C THR A 261 -32.28 -3.99 -2.88
N TYR A 262 -31.53 -3.23 -2.07
CA TYR A 262 -31.55 -3.22 -0.61
C TYR A 262 -31.39 -4.59 0.04
N ASP A 263 -30.85 -5.54 -0.68
CA ASP A 263 -30.61 -6.89 -0.17
C ASP A 263 -29.38 -6.91 0.75
N ARG A 264 -29.49 -7.70 1.79
CA ARG A 264 -28.34 -7.91 2.66
C ARG A 264 -27.37 -8.85 1.98
N ILE A 265 -26.11 -8.45 1.87
CA ILE A 265 -25.04 -9.36 1.45
C ILE A 265 -24.85 -10.40 2.56
N GLY A 266 -25.11 -11.66 2.20
CA GLY A 266 -24.64 -12.80 2.98
C GLY A 266 -23.31 -13.27 2.42
N GLU A 267 -22.98 -14.55 2.59
CA GLU A 267 -21.85 -15.19 1.92
C GLU A 267 -22.06 -15.36 0.38
N ALA A 268 -23.25 -15.06 -0.10
CA ALA A 268 -23.62 -15.08 -1.51
C ALA A 268 -23.61 -13.65 -2.08
N ARG A 269 -23.17 -13.53 -3.33
CA ARG A 269 -23.20 -12.27 -4.08
C ARG A 269 -24.64 -11.76 -4.24
N LEU A 270 -24.77 -10.45 -4.31
CA LEU A 270 -26.05 -9.79 -4.54
C LEU A 270 -26.68 -10.25 -5.86
N VAL A 271 -27.97 -10.52 -5.85
CA VAL A 271 -28.72 -10.86 -7.07
C VAL A 271 -29.42 -9.61 -7.58
N VAL A 272 -28.87 -8.99 -8.62
CA VAL A 272 -29.47 -7.86 -9.33
C VAL A 272 -30.24 -8.39 -10.52
N LYS A 273 -31.55 -8.15 -10.58
CA LYS A 273 -32.44 -8.63 -11.67
C LYS A 273 -32.44 -7.68 -12.87
N GLY A 274 -32.01 -6.44 -12.69
CA GLY A 274 -32.04 -5.38 -13.70
C GLY A 274 -33.43 -4.77 -13.92
N THR A 275 -34.39 -5.06 -13.04
CA THR A 275 -35.76 -4.52 -13.08
C THR A 275 -36.08 -3.63 -11.88
N GLU A 276 -35.18 -3.56 -10.92
CA GLU A 276 -35.26 -2.70 -9.75
C GLU A 276 -35.22 -1.21 -10.18
N PRO A 277 -35.79 -0.29 -9.41
CA PRO A 277 -35.54 1.14 -9.58
C PRO A 277 -34.05 1.43 -9.56
N THR A 278 -33.62 2.48 -10.22
CA THR A 278 -32.21 2.85 -10.27
C THR A 278 -31.96 4.22 -9.65
N ILE A 279 -30.77 4.37 -9.06
CA ILE A 279 -30.22 5.64 -8.64
C ILE A 279 -28.97 5.94 -9.45
N GLN A 280 -28.75 7.19 -9.81
CA GLN A 280 -27.52 7.65 -10.44
C GLN A 280 -26.61 8.22 -9.36
N ALA A 281 -25.42 7.63 -9.19
CA ALA A 281 -24.46 8.08 -8.19
C ALA A 281 -23.05 8.15 -8.79
N TRP A 282 -22.48 9.33 -8.74
CA TRP A 282 -21.11 9.61 -9.19
C TRP A 282 -20.15 9.68 -8.03
N GLY A 283 -18.88 9.51 -8.32
CA GLY A 283 -17.83 9.61 -7.31
C GLY A 283 -17.57 8.32 -6.55
N GLY A 284 -16.80 8.43 -5.48
CA GLY A 284 -16.28 7.29 -4.73
C GLY A 284 -15.16 6.58 -5.45
N TYR A 285 -14.76 5.46 -4.91
CA TYR A 285 -13.63 4.67 -5.37
C TYR A 285 -14.02 3.22 -5.58
N HIS A 286 -13.33 2.53 -6.49
CA HIS A 286 -13.30 1.08 -6.53
C HIS A 286 -12.61 0.57 -5.24
N ASP A 287 -13.09 -0.54 -4.68
CA ASP A 287 -12.54 -1.08 -3.41
C ASP A 287 -11.09 -1.53 -3.55
N ALA A 288 -10.85 -2.38 -4.51
CA ALA A 288 -9.58 -3.09 -4.70
C ALA A 288 -9.34 -3.38 -6.20
N GLY A 289 -9.07 -4.63 -6.54
CA GLY A 289 -9.15 -5.14 -7.90
C GLY A 289 -10.59 -5.32 -8.40
N ASP A 290 -11.59 -5.06 -7.56
CA ASP A 290 -13.02 -5.04 -7.88
C ASP A 290 -13.58 -3.60 -7.80
N ALA A 291 -14.87 -3.45 -8.17
CA ALA A 291 -15.50 -2.15 -8.31
C ALA A 291 -16.53 -1.82 -7.23
N ASP A 292 -16.62 -2.64 -6.19
CA ASP A 292 -17.57 -2.43 -5.11
C ASP A 292 -17.25 -1.17 -4.32
N ARG A 293 -18.27 -0.52 -3.77
CA ARG A 293 -18.14 0.68 -2.93
C ARG A 293 -18.71 0.37 -1.54
N ARG A 294 -17.90 0.58 -0.51
CA ARG A 294 -18.20 0.15 0.86
C ARG A 294 -18.22 1.35 1.82
N THR A 295 -18.99 1.25 2.90
CA THR A 295 -19.07 2.29 3.93
C THR A 295 -17.69 2.74 4.44
N TYR A 296 -16.78 1.81 4.64
CA TYR A 296 -15.43 2.13 5.13
C TYR A 296 -14.54 2.88 4.12
N HIS A 297 -14.98 3.05 2.85
CA HIS A 297 -14.29 3.95 1.91
C HIS A 297 -14.39 5.43 2.33
N MET A 298 -15.31 5.77 3.23
CA MET A 298 -15.36 7.10 3.83
C MET A 298 -14.12 7.44 4.67
N ASP A 299 -13.28 6.46 5.03
CA ASP A 299 -11.96 6.70 5.63
C ASP A 299 -11.07 7.53 4.71
N VAL A 300 -11.16 7.35 3.38
CA VAL A 300 -10.34 8.09 2.42
C VAL A 300 -10.59 9.60 2.52
N PRO A 301 -11.79 10.12 2.23
CA PRO A 301 -12.04 11.54 2.34
C PRO A 301 -11.86 12.08 3.77
N SER A 302 -12.20 11.33 4.82
CA SER A 302 -11.95 11.74 6.20
C SER A 302 -10.45 11.95 6.48
N THR A 303 -9.59 11.06 5.98
CA THR A 303 -8.13 11.16 6.11
C THR A 303 -7.58 12.33 5.30
N LEU A 304 -8.06 12.56 4.07
CA LEU A 304 -7.66 13.67 3.22
C LEU A 304 -7.99 15.02 3.87
N LEU A 305 -9.22 15.18 4.39
CA LEU A 305 -9.66 16.39 5.09
C LEU A 305 -8.81 16.66 6.33
N THR A 306 -8.61 15.64 7.17
CA THR A 306 -7.75 15.75 8.36
C THR A 306 -6.31 16.12 8.01
N THR A 307 -5.79 15.55 6.93
CA THR A 307 -4.44 15.85 6.44
C THR A 307 -4.34 17.28 5.96
N TYR A 308 -5.35 17.77 5.23
CA TYR A 308 -5.37 19.17 4.81
C TYR A 308 -5.46 20.13 6.01
N GLU A 309 -6.29 19.84 7.03
CA GLU A 309 -6.32 20.65 8.25
C GLU A 309 -4.97 20.68 8.98
N ALA A 310 -4.28 19.54 9.01
CA ALA A 310 -2.98 19.42 9.67
C ALA A 310 -1.86 20.15 8.91
N PHE A 311 -1.86 20.07 7.58
CA PHE A 311 -0.75 20.48 6.71
C PHE A 311 -1.22 21.26 5.48
N PRO A 312 -2.04 22.32 5.61
CA PRO A 312 -2.60 23.04 4.47
C PRO A 312 -1.52 23.62 3.55
N GLU A 313 -0.36 23.94 4.11
CA GLU A 313 0.80 24.49 3.38
C GLU A 313 1.44 23.51 2.40
N LEU A 314 1.15 22.21 2.51
CA LEU A 314 1.72 21.18 1.65
C LEU A 314 0.88 20.88 0.41
N PHE A 315 -0.34 21.41 0.32
CA PHE A 315 -1.30 21.07 -0.72
C PHE A 315 -1.82 22.30 -1.45
N THR A 316 -1.77 22.23 -2.77
CA THR A 316 -2.17 23.33 -3.66
C THR A 316 -3.01 22.80 -4.83
N ASP A 317 -3.66 23.71 -5.54
CA ASP A 317 -4.35 23.43 -6.81
C ASP A 317 -3.35 23.01 -7.90
N ASN A 318 -3.74 22.15 -8.82
CA ASN A 318 -2.94 21.61 -9.92
C ASN A 318 -1.66 20.86 -9.51
N GLN A 319 -1.56 20.43 -8.27
CA GLN A 319 -0.36 19.80 -7.72
C GLN A 319 -0.12 18.39 -8.27
N PHE A 320 -1.18 17.60 -8.37
CA PHE A 320 -1.09 16.16 -8.70
C PHE A 320 -1.61 15.82 -10.11
N ASN A 321 -1.87 16.80 -10.96
CA ASN A 321 -2.37 16.60 -12.32
C ASN A 321 -3.64 15.73 -12.38
N ILE A 322 -4.61 16.01 -11.51
CA ILE A 322 -5.92 15.37 -11.53
C ILE A 322 -6.94 16.29 -12.25
N PRO A 323 -7.96 15.73 -12.93
CA PRO A 323 -9.06 16.56 -13.45
C PRO A 323 -9.99 16.94 -12.30
N ASP A 324 -10.41 18.21 -12.27
CA ASP A 324 -11.25 18.79 -11.23
C ASP A 324 -12.33 19.76 -11.77
N ILE A 325 -12.35 20.00 -13.10
CA ILE A 325 -13.39 20.76 -13.76
C ILE A 325 -14.22 19.82 -14.64
N PHE A 326 -15.50 19.75 -14.35
CA PHE A 326 -16.46 18.86 -15.02
C PHE A 326 -17.69 19.62 -15.52
N ASP A 327 -18.36 19.08 -16.55
CA ASP A 327 -19.72 19.51 -16.91
C ASP A 327 -20.80 18.87 -15.99
N GLU A 328 -22.06 19.20 -16.22
CA GLU A 328 -23.20 18.66 -15.45
C GLU A 328 -23.36 17.12 -15.58
N GLN A 329 -22.76 16.53 -16.59
CA GLN A 329 -22.73 15.10 -16.84
C GLN A 329 -21.42 14.43 -16.37
N PHE A 330 -20.58 15.15 -15.61
CA PHE A 330 -19.26 14.68 -15.14
C PHE A 330 -18.28 14.30 -16.26
N ASN A 331 -18.38 14.89 -17.45
CA ASN A 331 -17.32 14.81 -18.43
C ASN A 331 -16.18 15.76 -18.06
N ILE A 332 -14.94 15.32 -18.25
CA ILE A 332 -13.76 16.10 -17.92
C ILE A 332 -13.66 17.31 -18.87
N LEU A 333 -13.64 18.52 -18.33
CA LEU A 333 -13.43 19.76 -19.04
C LEU A 333 -12.01 20.31 -18.83
N GLY A 334 -11.38 20.01 -17.69
CA GLY A 334 -10.08 20.54 -17.37
C GLY A 334 -9.61 20.25 -15.95
N LYS A 335 -8.63 21.05 -15.55
CA LYS A 335 -8.10 21.07 -14.18
C LYS A 335 -7.73 22.51 -13.78
N GLY A 336 -7.60 22.75 -12.49
CA GLY A 336 -7.23 24.06 -11.95
C GLY A 336 -8.44 24.91 -11.60
N ASN A 337 -9.28 24.40 -10.71
CA ASN A 337 -10.50 25.06 -10.25
C ASN A 337 -10.25 26.08 -9.11
N GLY A 338 -9.00 26.20 -8.63
CA GLY A 338 -8.61 27.07 -7.52
C GLY A 338 -8.76 26.42 -6.13
N ILE A 339 -9.12 25.14 -6.08
CA ILE A 339 -9.22 24.32 -4.85
C ILE A 339 -7.99 23.41 -4.82
N PRO A 340 -7.35 23.20 -3.64
CA PRO A 340 -6.25 22.24 -3.54
C PRO A 340 -6.66 20.82 -3.93
N ASP A 341 -5.85 20.13 -4.75
CA ASP A 341 -6.11 18.79 -5.28
C ASP A 341 -6.52 17.75 -4.21
N ILE A 342 -6.00 17.88 -2.98
CA ILE A 342 -6.39 17.02 -1.88
C ILE A 342 -7.86 17.19 -1.48
N LEU A 343 -8.42 18.38 -1.63
CA LEU A 343 -9.84 18.66 -1.36
C LEU A 343 -10.73 18.20 -2.51
N ASP A 344 -10.26 18.31 -3.76
CA ASP A 344 -10.97 17.73 -4.92
C ASP A 344 -11.02 16.20 -4.81
N GLU A 345 -9.95 15.57 -4.35
CA GLU A 345 -9.92 14.13 -4.10
C GLU A 345 -10.84 13.76 -2.92
N ALA A 346 -10.86 14.55 -1.85
CA ALA A 346 -11.78 14.37 -0.74
C ALA A 346 -13.25 14.53 -1.16
N GLU A 347 -13.55 15.50 -2.03
CA GLU A 347 -14.88 15.64 -2.61
C GLU A 347 -15.27 14.42 -3.42
N TRP A 348 -14.37 13.90 -4.27
CA TRP A 348 -14.65 12.70 -5.07
C TRP A 348 -15.10 11.52 -4.21
N GLY A 349 -14.39 11.26 -3.11
CA GLY A 349 -14.73 10.22 -2.16
C GLY A 349 -16.03 10.47 -1.40
N THR A 350 -16.34 11.74 -1.11
CA THR A 350 -17.54 12.14 -0.36
C THR A 350 -18.78 12.20 -1.24
N MET A 351 -18.61 12.60 -2.49
CA MET A 351 -19.68 12.86 -3.46
C MET A 351 -20.55 11.63 -3.73
N PHE A 352 -19.96 10.44 -3.78
CA PHE A 352 -20.71 9.20 -3.95
C PHE A 352 -21.80 9.05 -2.89
N TRP A 353 -21.47 9.25 -1.63
CA TRP A 353 -22.38 9.10 -0.51
C TRP A 353 -23.49 10.17 -0.52
N LYS A 354 -23.22 11.37 -1.06
CA LYS A 354 -24.21 12.42 -1.28
C LYS A 354 -25.26 12.00 -2.32
N TYR A 355 -24.83 11.44 -3.45
CA TYR A 355 -25.74 10.96 -4.50
C TYR A 355 -26.43 9.64 -4.15
N PHE A 356 -25.81 8.83 -3.29
CA PHE A 356 -26.35 7.55 -2.83
C PHE A 356 -27.32 7.70 -1.63
N GLN A 357 -27.46 8.90 -1.08
CA GLN A 357 -28.38 9.23 -0.01
C GLN A 357 -29.83 9.29 -0.52
N GLU A 358 -30.72 8.52 0.13
CA GLU A 358 -32.13 8.52 -0.15
C GLU A 358 -32.81 9.86 0.26
N GLU A 359 -34.02 10.11 -0.25
CA GLU A 359 -34.76 11.34 0.04
C GLU A 359 -35.02 11.54 1.55
N ASP A 360 -35.20 10.47 2.32
CA ASP A 360 -35.42 10.51 3.76
C ASP A 360 -34.13 10.58 4.59
N GLY A 361 -32.96 10.59 3.93
CA GLY A 361 -31.64 10.72 4.52
C GLY A 361 -30.92 9.43 4.81
N GLN A 362 -31.55 8.27 4.62
CA GLN A 362 -30.89 6.99 4.81
C GLN A 362 -29.87 6.74 3.71
N ILE A 363 -28.80 6.02 4.04
CA ILE A 363 -27.74 5.66 3.09
C ILE A 363 -27.52 4.14 3.17
N PRO A 364 -27.51 3.44 2.04
CA PRO A 364 -27.15 2.01 2.01
C PRO A 364 -25.72 1.75 2.46
N TRP A 365 -25.44 0.53 2.94
CA TRP A 365 -24.10 0.12 3.36
C TRP A 365 -23.04 0.23 2.25
N GLY A 366 -23.44 0.05 1.02
CA GLY A 366 -22.58 0.13 -0.15
C GLY A 366 -23.23 -0.44 -1.39
N THR A 367 -22.40 -0.76 -2.36
CA THR A 367 -22.80 -1.46 -3.59
C THR A 367 -22.09 -2.78 -3.71
N GLU A 368 -22.75 -3.75 -4.32
CA GLU A 368 -22.21 -5.05 -4.64
C GLU A 368 -22.65 -5.48 -6.04
N THR A 369 -21.88 -6.33 -6.69
CA THR A 369 -22.19 -6.88 -8.02
C THR A 369 -22.62 -8.34 -7.94
N ASN A 370 -23.33 -8.80 -8.97
CA ASN A 370 -23.69 -10.21 -9.14
C ASN A 370 -22.58 -11.05 -9.79
N GLY A 371 -21.46 -10.47 -10.15
CA GLY A 371 -20.32 -11.16 -10.74
C GLY A 371 -19.14 -10.23 -10.97
N TYR A 372 -18.05 -10.79 -11.45
CA TYR A 372 -16.87 -10.04 -11.85
C TYR A 372 -16.51 -10.39 -13.29
N SER A 373 -16.35 -9.38 -14.13
CA SER A 373 -15.84 -9.56 -15.47
C SER A 373 -14.41 -10.11 -15.45
N PRO A 374 -13.98 -10.81 -16.51
CA PRO A 374 -12.58 -11.11 -16.73
C PRO A 374 -11.72 -9.84 -16.63
N PHE A 375 -10.42 -10.00 -16.45
CA PHE A 375 -9.47 -8.87 -16.35
C PHE A 375 -9.59 -7.94 -17.56
N THR A 376 -10.27 -6.82 -17.35
CA THR A 376 -10.54 -5.77 -18.35
C THR A 376 -10.67 -4.43 -17.61
N THR A 377 -10.82 -3.34 -18.37
CA THR A 377 -11.07 -2.02 -17.77
C THR A 377 -12.51 -1.90 -17.29
N TYR A 378 -12.75 -1.11 -16.26
CA TYR A 378 -14.07 -0.98 -15.62
C TYR A 378 -15.15 -0.37 -16.51
N ASP A 379 -14.81 0.35 -17.56
CA ASP A 379 -15.75 0.87 -18.55
C ASP A 379 -16.29 -0.21 -19.54
N PHE A 380 -15.73 -1.41 -19.48
CA PHE A 380 -16.21 -2.62 -20.17
C PHE A 380 -16.81 -3.66 -19.22
N GLU A 381 -16.97 -3.33 -17.94
CA GLU A 381 -17.70 -4.15 -16.99
C GLU A 381 -19.19 -4.21 -17.38
N ASP A 382 -19.73 -5.41 -17.55
CA ASP A 382 -21.12 -5.64 -17.95
C ASP A 382 -22.01 -6.17 -16.81
N HIS A 383 -21.44 -6.37 -15.62
CA HIS A 383 -22.20 -6.77 -14.45
C HIS A 383 -22.99 -5.59 -13.86
N LEU A 384 -24.13 -5.90 -13.27
CA LEU A 384 -25.01 -4.93 -12.65
C LEU A 384 -24.63 -4.73 -11.19
N PHE A 385 -24.69 -3.49 -10.72
CA PHE A 385 -24.39 -3.12 -9.34
C PHE A 385 -25.70 -2.78 -8.60
N GLY A 386 -25.93 -3.45 -7.48
CA GLY A 386 -27.07 -3.22 -6.62
C GLY A 386 -26.67 -2.54 -5.31
N SER A 387 -27.63 -1.83 -4.69
CA SER A 387 -27.47 -1.28 -3.35
C SER A 387 -27.65 -2.36 -2.29
N GLU A 388 -26.80 -2.33 -1.27
CA GLU A 388 -26.99 -3.12 -0.05
C GLU A 388 -28.11 -2.54 0.84
N THR A 389 -28.38 -3.16 1.97
CA THR A 389 -29.35 -2.69 2.95
C THR A 389 -29.06 -1.28 3.45
N LEU A 390 -30.11 -0.51 3.71
CA LEU A 390 -30.02 0.76 4.40
C LEU A 390 -29.41 0.57 5.80
N ASP A 391 -28.33 1.28 6.10
CA ASP A 391 -27.62 1.13 7.36
C ASP A 391 -27.50 2.46 8.12
N PRO A 392 -28.06 2.55 9.33
CA PRO A 392 -28.01 3.78 10.10
C PRO A 392 -26.57 4.16 10.54
N ARG A 393 -25.64 3.20 10.58
CA ARG A 393 -24.21 3.49 10.86
C ARG A 393 -23.57 4.22 9.70
N THR A 394 -23.87 3.81 8.46
CA THR A 394 -23.42 4.48 7.25
C THR A 394 -23.94 5.92 7.21
N SER A 395 -25.24 6.12 7.49
CA SER A 395 -25.84 7.45 7.54
C SER A 395 -25.19 8.33 8.64
N ALA A 396 -24.90 7.75 9.82
CA ALA A 396 -24.25 8.47 10.91
C ALA A 396 -22.82 8.89 10.53
N TRP A 397 -22.04 7.99 9.91
CA TRP A 397 -20.69 8.30 9.48
C TRP A 397 -20.68 9.36 8.39
N ALA A 398 -21.50 9.17 7.35
CA ALA A 398 -21.64 10.14 6.26
C ALA A 398 -22.04 11.54 6.79
N SER A 399 -22.86 11.63 7.83
CA SER A 399 -23.25 12.92 8.41
C SER A 399 -22.06 13.70 8.98
N GLY A 400 -21.16 13.02 9.70
CA GLY A 400 -19.92 13.62 10.19
C GLY A 400 -18.99 14.03 9.05
N LEU A 401 -18.79 13.15 8.07
CA LEU A 401 -17.96 13.40 6.89
C LEU A 401 -18.50 14.61 6.08
N PHE A 402 -19.81 14.70 5.86
CA PHE A 402 -20.42 15.81 5.13
C PHE A 402 -20.21 17.14 5.83
N TYR A 403 -20.35 17.21 7.17
CA TYR A 403 -20.03 18.42 7.91
C TYR A 403 -18.55 18.76 7.89
N HIS A 404 -17.68 17.76 8.00
CA HIS A 404 -16.23 17.97 7.90
C HIS A 404 -15.86 18.58 6.54
N PHE A 405 -16.34 17.98 5.45
CA PHE A 405 -16.15 18.53 4.12
C PHE A 405 -16.76 19.93 3.98
N ALA A 406 -18.01 20.12 4.43
CA ALA A 406 -18.70 21.41 4.37
C ALA A 406 -17.90 22.52 5.07
N ARG A 407 -17.33 22.24 6.24
CA ARG A 407 -16.52 23.18 7.00
C ARG A 407 -15.24 23.56 6.28
N ILE A 408 -14.55 22.58 5.74
CA ILE A 408 -13.24 22.78 5.08
C ILE A 408 -13.38 23.47 3.72
N ILE A 409 -14.42 23.13 2.94
CA ILE A 409 -14.63 23.70 1.60
C ILE A 409 -15.21 25.11 1.63
N LYS A 410 -15.81 25.53 2.74
CA LYS A 410 -16.51 26.81 2.87
C LYS A 410 -15.73 28.04 2.36
N PRO A 411 -14.43 28.20 2.61
CA PRO A 411 -13.66 29.33 2.09
C PRO A 411 -13.50 29.35 0.56
N PHE A 412 -13.70 28.21 -0.11
CA PHE A 412 -13.56 28.03 -1.55
C PHE A 412 -14.91 28.07 -2.27
N ASP A 413 -15.93 27.44 -1.66
CA ASP A 413 -17.28 27.31 -2.25
C ASP A 413 -18.34 27.28 -1.15
N GLU A 414 -18.99 28.44 -0.92
CA GLU A 414 -20.01 28.59 0.13
C GLU A 414 -21.31 27.83 -0.21
N ALA A 415 -21.68 27.76 -1.52
CA ALA A 415 -22.89 27.07 -1.95
C ALA A 415 -22.77 25.54 -1.75
N LYS A 416 -21.62 24.99 -2.15
CA LYS A 416 -21.28 23.58 -1.95
C LYS A 416 -21.22 23.24 -0.44
N SER A 417 -20.61 24.10 0.36
CA SER A 417 -20.58 23.96 1.82
C SER A 417 -22.00 23.86 2.41
N ALA A 418 -22.91 24.75 2.00
CA ALA A 418 -24.30 24.75 2.47
C ALA A 418 -25.06 23.47 2.04
N GLU A 419 -24.86 22.99 0.83
CA GLU A 419 -25.45 21.74 0.33
C GLU A 419 -25.01 20.53 1.18
N TYR A 420 -23.70 20.36 1.41
CA TYR A 420 -23.20 19.24 2.20
C TYR A 420 -23.64 19.32 3.67
N ALA A 421 -23.72 20.51 4.25
CA ALA A 421 -24.24 20.68 5.62
C ALA A 421 -25.72 20.25 5.73
N ALA A 422 -26.55 20.60 4.74
CA ALA A 422 -27.95 20.17 4.71
C ALA A 422 -28.08 18.63 4.56
N ARG A 423 -27.24 18.03 3.73
CA ARG A 423 -27.18 16.57 3.57
C ARG A 423 -26.70 15.87 4.85
N ALA A 424 -25.79 16.48 5.60
CA ALA A 424 -25.32 15.99 6.89
C ALA A 424 -26.45 15.92 7.92
N ASP A 425 -27.21 16.99 8.06
CA ASP A 425 -28.36 17.03 8.98
C ASP A 425 -29.41 15.97 8.61
N LEU A 426 -29.69 15.80 7.31
CA LEU A 426 -30.64 14.80 6.83
C LEU A 426 -30.16 13.37 7.17
N ALA A 427 -28.90 13.05 6.94
CA ALA A 427 -28.30 11.74 7.24
C ALA A 427 -28.29 11.44 8.75
N TYR A 428 -27.92 12.43 9.57
CA TYR A 428 -27.91 12.28 11.03
C TYR A 428 -29.31 12.01 11.58
N ASN A 429 -30.29 12.80 11.15
CA ASN A 429 -31.66 12.63 11.58
C ASN A 429 -32.25 11.27 11.15
N ALA A 430 -31.91 10.79 9.96
CA ALA A 430 -32.28 9.45 9.49
C ALA A 430 -31.70 8.35 10.37
N SER A 431 -30.42 8.49 10.75
CA SER A 431 -29.75 7.55 11.64
C SER A 431 -30.43 7.50 13.01
N VAL A 432 -30.64 8.66 13.66
CA VAL A 432 -31.31 8.76 14.97
C VAL A 432 -32.71 8.13 14.91
N ARG A 433 -33.50 8.48 13.90
CA ARG A 433 -34.85 7.92 13.68
C ARG A 433 -34.80 6.40 13.57
N THR A 434 -33.90 5.84 12.75
CA THR A 434 -33.82 4.40 12.52
C THR A 434 -33.38 3.63 13.77
N TYR A 435 -32.50 4.19 14.60
CA TYR A 435 -32.15 3.60 15.89
C TYR A 435 -33.34 3.61 16.86
N ALA A 436 -34.07 4.73 16.93
CA ALA A 436 -35.28 4.87 17.78
C ALA A 436 -36.37 3.87 17.38
N GLU A 437 -36.63 3.69 16.08
CA GLU A 437 -37.59 2.69 15.56
C GLU A 437 -37.22 1.26 15.94
N ARG A 438 -35.95 1.00 16.15
CA ARG A 438 -35.42 -0.29 16.63
C ARG A 438 -35.37 -0.40 18.16
N ASN A 439 -35.96 0.57 18.89
CA ASN A 439 -35.88 0.72 20.34
C ASN A 439 -34.42 0.69 20.87
N ARG A 440 -33.53 1.40 20.20
CA ARG A 440 -32.12 1.54 20.55
C ARG A 440 -31.72 3.02 20.51
N GLU A 441 -30.73 3.37 21.33
CA GLU A 441 -30.04 4.65 21.19
C GLU A 441 -28.88 4.50 20.21
N MET A 442 -28.60 5.55 19.44
CA MET A 442 -27.45 5.59 18.56
C MET A 442 -26.17 5.67 19.42
N PRO A 443 -25.19 4.78 19.21
CA PRO A 443 -23.95 4.81 19.99
C PRO A 443 -23.27 6.17 19.93
N ALA A 444 -22.74 6.63 21.06
CA ALA A 444 -22.04 7.91 21.14
C ALA A 444 -20.91 8.05 20.11
N THR A 445 -20.23 6.95 19.82
CA THR A 445 -19.18 6.87 18.80
C THR A 445 -19.64 7.36 17.43
N PHE A 446 -20.84 7.00 16.99
CA PHE A 446 -21.41 7.46 15.70
C PHE A 446 -21.92 8.90 15.74
N CYS A 447 -22.29 9.38 16.93
CA CYS A 447 -22.73 10.76 17.11
C CYS A 447 -21.58 11.77 17.15
N MET A 448 -20.41 11.35 17.63
CA MET A 448 -19.30 12.27 17.93
C MET A 448 -18.81 13.00 16.69
N TYR A 449 -18.62 12.33 15.56
CA TYR A 449 -18.09 12.95 14.36
C TYR A 449 -19.01 14.08 13.86
N TYR A 450 -20.31 13.79 13.76
CA TYR A 450 -21.30 14.81 13.39
C TYR A 450 -21.31 15.99 14.39
N ASN A 451 -21.36 15.72 15.69
CA ASN A 451 -21.49 16.79 16.70
C ASN A 451 -20.23 17.65 16.77
N VAL A 452 -19.03 17.07 16.63
CA VAL A 452 -17.79 17.84 16.57
C VAL A 452 -17.78 18.76 15.36
N GLU A 453 -18.01 18.23 14.17
CA GLU A 453 -17.88 18.98 12.94
C GLU A 453 -18.99 20.04 12.78
N LYS A 454 -20.22 19.70 13.14
CA LYS A 454 -21.33 20.67 13.17
C LYS A 454 -21.04 21.81 14.14
N TYR A 455 -20.59 21.49 15.35
CA TYR A 455 -20.23 22.52 16.33
C TYR A 455 -19.11 23.43 15.79
N LEU A 456 -18.04 22.86 15.25
CA LEU A 456 -16.92 23.66 14.74
C LEU A 456 -17.33 24.57 13.57
N MET A 457 -18.28 24.15 12.76
CA MET A 457 -18.79 24.91 11.64
C MET A 457 -19.81 25.99 12.06
N THR A 458 -20.74 25.64 12.94
CA THR A 458 -21.94 26.47 13.22
C THR A 458 -21.92 27.16 14.58
N GLY A 459 -21.16 26.64 15.54
CA GLY A 459 -21.21 27.06 16.95
C GLY A 459 -22.41 26.50 17.72
N ASP A 460 -23.05 25.44 17.24
CA ASP A 460 -24.22 24.82 17.86
C ASP A 460 -23.91 24.35 19.29
N ALA A 461 -24.59 24.98 20.28
CA ALA A 461 -24.31 24.73 21.68
C ALA A 461 -24.73 23.32 22.14
N GLU A 462 -25.79 22.75 21.58
CA GLU A 462 -26.25 21.40 21.93
C GLU A 462 -25.22 20.35 21.46
N CYS A 463 -24.71 20.53 20.26
CA CYS A 463 -23.61 19.69 19.74
C CYS A 463 -22.38 19.80 20.65
N HIS A 464 -22.03 20.99 21.11
CA HIS A 464 -20.86 21.16 22.00
C HIS A 464 -21.06 20.50 23.37
N GLU A 465 -22.24 20.63 23.96
CA GLU A 465 -22.57 19.94 25.22
C GLU A 465 -22.50 18.41 25.03
N TYR A 466 -22.99 17.90 23.90
CA TYR A 466 -22.86 16.47 23.57
C TYR A 466 -21.39 16.02 23.52
N VAL A 467 -20.54 16.76 22.80
CA VAL A 467 -19.11 16.46 22.69
C VAL A 467 -18.44 16.43 24.06
N LYS A 468 -18.71 17.40 24.92
CA LYS A 468 -18.14 17.45 26.28
C LYS A 468 -18.61 16.27 27.15
N ALA A 469 -19.89 15.92 27.06
CA ALA A 469 -20.47 14.84 27.86
C ALA A 469 -19.88 13.46 27.48
N HIS A 470 -19.50 13.25 26.22
CA HIS A 470 -19.02 11.98 25.69
C HIS A 470 -17.51 11.94 25.41
N ALA A 471 -16.74 12.98 25.80
CA ALA A 471 -15.30 13.02 25.57
C ALA A 471 -14.53 11.82 26.19
N ALA A 472 -15.02 11.32 27.33
CA ALA A 472 -14.40 10.16 28.00
C ALA A 472 -14.55 8.85 27.22
N ASP A 473 -15.56 8.74 26.33
CA ASP A 473 -15.78 7.56 25.48
C ASP A 473 -14.67 7.38 24.45
N ALA A 474 -13.88 8.45 24.18
CA ALA A 474 -12.73 8.40 23.28
C ALA A 474 -11.71 7.32 23.66
N MET A 475 -11.45 7.09 24.94
CA MET A 475 -10.53 6.03 25.39
C MET A 475 -11.09 4.63 25.12
N GLN A 476 -12.40 4.42 25.28
CA GLN A 476 -13.05 3.13 24.99
C GLN A 476 -12.94 2.80 23.49
N ILE A 477 -13.08 3.81 22.63
CA ILE A 477 -12.91 3.68 21.18
C ILE A 477 -11.49 3.25 20.84
N VAL A 478 -10.49 3.90 21.44
CA VAL A 478 -9.06 3.57 21.26
C VAL A 478 -8.76 2.15 21.70
N ASP A 479 -9.34 1.69 22.80
CA ASP A 479 -9.17 0.32 23.28
C ASP A 479 -9.75 -0.69 22.28
N THR A 480 -10.94 -0.43 21.74
CA THR A 480 -11.56 -1.26 20.71
C THR A 480 -10.69 -1.30 19.43
N TYR A 481 -10.22 -0.16 18.97
CA TYR A 481 -9.29 -0.04 17.84
C TYR A 481 -8.01 -0.86 18.06
N ASN A 482 -7.47 -0.80 19.26
CA ASN A 482 -6.23 -1.46 19.62
C ASN A 482 -6.34 -2.99 19.80
N GLN A 483 -7.53 -3.52 20.03
CA GLN A 483 -7.77 -4.96 20.20
C GLN A 483 -7.86 -5.73 18.89
N GLY A 484 -7.76 -5.05 17.74
CA GLY A 484 -7.85 -5.68 16.41
C GLY A 484 -9.25 -6.20 16.12
N SER A 485 -10.29 -5.65 16.79
CA SER A 485 -11.66 -5.98 16.45
C SER A 485 -11.90 -5.64 14.99
N GLU A 486 -12.60 -6.51 14.26
CA GLU A 486 -12.97 -6.37 12.83
C GLU A 486 -13.96 -5.22 12.59
N ILE A 487 -14.07 -4.27 13.48
CA ILE A 487 -14.83 -3.04 13.29
C ILE A 487 -14.00 -2.17 12.35
N PHE A 488 -13.91 -2.62 11.09
CA PHE A 488 -13.26 -1.91 9.98
C PHE A 488 -13.80 -0.49 9.78
N ALA A 489 -14.97 -0.22 10.31
CA ALA A 489 -15.72 1.01 10.13
C ALA A 489 -15.34 2.15 11.08
N GLU A 490 -14.33 2.04 11.93
CA GLU A 490 -14.13 2.99 13.02
C GLU A 490 -12.73 3.64 13.05
N ARG A 491 -11.91 3.47 12.00
CA ARG A 491 -10.48 3.76 12.13
C ARG A 491 -10.04 5.14 11.64
N GLY A 492 -10.50 5.58 10.48
CA GLY A 492 -10.08 6.87 9.90
C GLY A 492 -10.82 8.05 10.51
N TRP A 493 -12.13 7.94 10.70
CA TRP A 493 -12.95 9.01 11.25
C TRP A 493 -12.69 9.29 12.74
N LEU A 494 -12.23 8.30 13.51
CA LEU A 494 -11.85 8.50 14.91
C LEU A 494 -10.72 9.51 15.06
N THR A 495 -9.68 9.40 14.24
CA THR A 495 -8.59 10.37 14.26
C THR A 495 -9.05 11.73 13.73
N SER A 496 -9.99 11.76 12.79
CA SER A 496 -10.49 13.00 12.17
C SER A 496 -11.15 13.92 13.18
N TYR A 497 -12.19 13.48 13.88
CA TYR A 497 -12.90 14.39 14.79
C TYR A 497 -12.09 14.74 16.04
N PHE A 498 -11.22 13.84 16.53
CA PHE A 498 -10.29 14.20 17.60
C PHE A 498 -9.39 15.33 17.16
N PHE A 499 -8.83 15.19 15.96
CA PHE A 499 -7.83 16.12 15.47
C PHE A 499 -8.44 17.46 15.11
N SER A 500 -9.60 17.50 14.46
CA SER A 500 -10.36 18.73 14.18
C SER A 500 -10.64 19.52 15.44
N TYR A 501 -11.11 18.84 16.50
CA TYR A 501 -11.37 19.50 17.78
C TYR A 501 -10.10 19.98 18.49
N ILE A 502 -9.01 19.20 18.44
CA ILE A 502 -7.71 19.57 19.04
C ILE A 502 -7.10 20.81 18.35
N LEU A 503 -7.25 20.92 17.03
CA LEU A 503 -6.73 22.05 16.24
C LEU A 503 -7.57 23.32 16.32
N ALA A 504 -8.83 23.20 16.75
CA ALA A 504 -9.71 24.33 16.81
C ALA A 504 -9.22 25.39 17.83
N PRO A 505 -9.52 26.70 17.63
CA PRO A 505 -9.12 27.74 18.55
C PRO A 505 -9.58 27.48 19.99
N GLU A 506 -8.76 27.80 20.99
CA GLU A 506 -9.07 27.61 22.42
C GLU A 506 -10.41 28.28 22.84
N SER A 507 -10.79 29.37 22.16
CA SER A 507 -12.09 30.02 22.40
C SER A 507 -13.31 29.20 21.97
N LYS A 508 -13.09 28.15 21.20
CA LYS A 508 -14.11 27.22 20.72
C LYS A 508 -14.01 25.82 21.33
N THR A 509 -13.05 25.57 22.23
CA THR A 509 -12.83 24.22 22.77
C THR A 509 -12.93 24.20 24.29
N ASP A 510 -13.32 23.04 24.82
CA ASP A 510 -13.24 22.76 26.26
C ASP A 510 -11.91 22.07 26.57
N ALA A 511 -11.17 22.60 27.55
CA ALA A 511 -9.85 22.10 27.87
C ALA A 511 -9.84 20.63 28.34
N ALA A 512 -10.88 20.17 29.04
CA ALA A 512 -10.99 18.78 29.49
C ALA A 512 -11.23 17.84 28.30
N THR A 513 -12.07 18.26 27.35
CA THR A 513 -12.33 17.53 26.11
C THR A 513 -11.08 17.44 25.23
N VAL A 514 -10.36 18.56 25.04
CA VAL A 514 -9.07 18.57 24.30
C VAL A 514 -8.07 17.61 24.95
N LYS A 515 -8.01 17.61 26.29
CA LYS A 515 -7.14 16.69 27.02
C LYS A 515 -7.54 15.23 26.79
N ALA A 516 -8.83 14.89 26.86
CA ALA A 516 -9.31 13.53 26.65
C ALA A 516 -8.96 13.01 25.23
N PHE A 517 -9.15 13.83 24.21
CA PHE A 517 -8.81 13.48 22.83
C PHE A 517 -7.30 13.34 22.59
N LYS A 518 -6.49 14.23 23.20
CA LYS A 518 -5.02 14.11 23.16
C LYS A 518 -4.53 12.85 23.86
N ASP A 519 -5.11 12.52 25.03
CA ASP A 519 -4.75 11.31 25.78
C ASP A 519 -5.08 10.04 24.97
N ALA A 520 -6.24 10.01 24.29
CA ALA A 520 -6.65 8.92 23.40
C ALA A 520 -5.69 8.75 22.21
N LEU A 521 -5.33 9.86 21.55
CA LEU A 521 -4.36 9.84 20.47
C LEU A 521 -2.98 9.38 20.94
N GLN A 522 -2.52 9.89 22.11
CA GLN A 522 -1.23 9.50 22.69
C GLN A 522 -1.20 8.00 23.04
N ALA A 523 -2.28 7.45 23.62
CA ALA A 523 -2.37 6.02 23.93
C ALA A 523 -2.27 5.15 22.67
N THR A 524 -2.87 5.58 21.57
CA THR A 524 -2.73 4.91 20.26
C THR A 524 -1.27 4.96 19.79
N VAL A 525 -0.65 6.13 19.82
CA VAL A 525 0.73 6.35 19.40
C VAL A 525 1.71 5.52 20.23
N ASP A 526 1.56 5.52 21.55
CA ASP A 526 2.46 4.77 22.46
C ASP A 526 2.42 3.26 22.15
N LYS A 527 1.24 2.71 21.87
CA LYS A 527 1.09 1.31 21.51
C LYS A 527 1.74 1.00 20.17
N GLN A 528 1.56 1.86 19.18
CA GLN A 528 2.15 1.67 17.85
C GLN A 528 3.67 1.81 17.87
N MET A 529 4.18 2.78 18.62
CA MET A 529 5.62 2.94 18.83
C MET A 529 6.24 1.70 19.52
N ALA A 530 5.55 1.13 20.52
CA ALA A 530 5.99 -0.09 21.18
C ALA A 530 6.02 -1.29 20.21
N ALA A 531 4.97 -1.47 19.41
CA ALA A 531 4.89 -2.54 18.41
C ALA A 531 5.99 -2.44 17.36
N PHE A 532 6.34 -1.22 16.93
CA PHE A 532 7.45 -0.97 16.02
C PHE A 532 8.79 -1.48 16.57
N LEU A 533 9.04 -1.28 17.86
CA LEU A 533 10.32 -1.65 18.49
C LEU A 533 10.48 -3.16 18.71
N GLU A 534 9.42 -3.95 18.58
CA GLU A 534 9.48 -5.41 18.71
C GLU A 534 10.10 -6.12 17.51
N ASN A 535 10.17 -5.46 16.35
CA ASN A 535 10.61 -6.03 15.08
C ASN A 535 12.01 -5.54 14.70
N ALA A 536 12.82 -6.44 14.19
CA ALA A 536 14.12 -6.06 13.63
C ALA A 536 13.98 -5.33 12.28
N TYR A 537 12.96 -5.69 11.49
CA TYR A 537 12.53 -4.90 10.35
C TYR A 537 11.42 -3.92 10.76
N PRO A 538 11.47 -2.66 10.31
CA PRO A 538 10.50 -1.64 10.67
C PRO A 538 9.19 -1.79 9.88
N ASN A 539 8.36 -2.75 10.26
CA ASN A 539 7.06 -2.95 9.62
C ASN A 539 6.01 -2.02 10.25
N GLY A 540 5.29 -1.28 9.42
CA GLY A 540 4.20 -0.40 9.84
C GLY A 540 2.91 -1.13 10.24
N THR A 541 2.84 -2.45 10.03
CA THR A 541 1.69 -3.27 10.40
C THR A 541 2.06 -4.13 11.61
N PRO A 542 1.29 -4.11 12.70
CA PRO A 542 1.54 -4.96 13.86
C PRO A 542 1.56 -6.45 13.50
N MET A 543 2.43 -7.22 14.15
CA MET A 543 2.62 -8.65 13.86
C MET A 543 1.38 -9.52 14.02
N ASN A 544 0.42 -9.12 14.85
CA ASN A 544 -0.85 -9.83 15.03
C ASN A 544 -1.89 -9.51 13.94
N VAL A 545 -1.67 -8.47 13.14
CA VAL A 545 -2.49 -8.13 11.97
C VAL A 545 -1.93 -8.87 10.77
N THR A 546 -2.37 -10.10 10.55
CA THR A 546 -1.74 -11.01 9.59
C THR A 546 -2.71 -11.58 8.57
N TRP A 547 -3.89 -10.99 8.50
CA TRP A 547 -4.99 -11.65 7.79
C TRP A 547 -4.73 -11.73 6.28
N TRP A 548 -4.27 -10.65 5.68
CA TRP A 548 -3.87 -10.59 4.27
C TRP A 548 -2.35 -10.55 4.18
N GLY A 549 -1.74 -9.42 4.03
CA GLY A 549 -0.30 -9.26 3.93
C GLY A 549 0.29 -8.24 4.89
N SER A 550 1.61 -8.15 4.93
CA SER A 550 2.33 -7.28 5.86
C SER A 550 2.16 -5.78 5.59
N ASN A 551 1.69 -5.38 4.40
CA ASN A 551 1.44 -3.98 4.05
C ASN A 551 -0.04 -3.60 4.10
N VAL A 552 -0.93 -4.50 4.48
CA VAL A 552 -2.38 -4.27 4.42
C VAL A 552 -2.80 -2.98 5.12
N ALA A 553 -2.17 -2.69 6.24
CA ALA A 553 -2.43 -1.50 7.03
C ALA A 553 -1.23 -0.54 7.05
N GLN A 554 -0.36 -0.61 6.03
CA GLN A 554 0.78 0.27 5.91
C GLN A 554 0.33 1.73 5.84
N GLY A 555 0.81 2.55 6.73
CA GLY A 555 0.36 3.93 6.87
C GLY A 555 -0.82 4.10 7.84
N GLN A 556 -1.78 3.19 7.92
CA GLN A 556 -2.87 3.30 8.88
C GLN A 556 -2.38 3.39 10.34
N TYR A 557 -1.41 2.57 10.70
CA TYR A 557 -0.80 2.59 12.03
C TYR A 557 0.27 3.69 12.20
N THR A 558 0.79 4.24 11.11
CA THR A 558 1.73 5.36 11.15
C THR A 558 1.03 6.72 11.22
N TYR A 559 -0.18 6.82 10.69
CA TYR A 559 -0.89 8.10 10.55
C TYR A 559 -1.17 8.81 11.89
N PRO A 560 -1.61 8.14 12.97
CA PRO A 560 -1.71 8.77 14.28
C PRO A 560 -0.39 9.34 14.80
N ILE A 561 0.74 8.70 14.45
CA ILE A 561 2.09 9.18 14.82
C ILE A 561 2.42 10.46 14.03
N VAL A 562 2.02 10.56 12.76
CA VAL A 562 2.14 11.79 11.95
C VAL A 562 1.36 12.94 12.60
N LEU A 563 0.12 12.68 13.03
CA LEU A 563 -0.70 13.69 13.69
C LEU A 563 -0.08 14.13 15.04
N MET A 564 0.49 13.19 15.79
CA MET A 564 1.20 13.52 17.03
C MET A 564 2.49 14.30 16.75
N TRP A 565 3.19 14.01 15.67
CA TRP A 565 4.32 14.84 15.22
C TRP A 565 3.88 16.28 14.94
N LYS A 566 2.78 16.48 14.22
CA LYS A 566 2.21 17.82 13.96
C LYS A 566 1.93 18.59 15.24
N LEU A 567 1.36 17.91 16.25
CA LEU A 567 1.01 18.55 17.53
C LEU A 567 2.22 18.90 18.41
N THR A 568 3.30 18.11 18.32
CA THR A 568 4.40 18.19 19.29
C THR A 568 5.73 18.66 18.69
N GLY A 569 5.92 18.52 17.40
CA GLY A 569 7.19 18.77 16.71
C GLY A 569 8.32 17.81 17.09
N LYS A 570 8.04 16.73 17.85
CA LYS A 570 9.09 15.82 18.31
C LYS A 570 9.65 14.99 17.15
N GLN A 571 10.96 15.12 16.94
CA GLN A 571 11.69 14.46 15.86
C GLN A 571 11.55 12.93 15.88
N GLU A 572 11.43 12.31 17.06
CA GLU A 572 11.30 10.86 17.19
C GLU A 572 10.10 10.29 16.44
N TYR A 573 8.98 11.02 16.37
CA TYR A 573 7.78 10.55 15.67
C TYR A 573 7.99 10.47 14.16
N ILE A 574 8.53 11.52 13.55
CA ILE A 574 8.75 11.52 12.10
C ILE A 574 9.89 10.56 11.68
N ASP A 575 10.89 10.35 12.56
CA ASP A 575 11.91 9.35 12.37
C ASP A 575 11.30 7.93 12.30
N VAL A 576 10.38 7.61 13.22
CA VAL A 576 9.70 6.31 13.23
C VAL A 576 8.76 6.16 12.05
N VAL A 577 7.95 7.17 11.74
CA VAL A 577 7.06 7.16 10.55
C VAL A 577 7.86 6.87 9.28
N SER A 578 8.98 7.59 9.07
CA SER A 578 9.83 7.36 7.91
C SER A 578 10.31 5.91 7.82
N GLN A 579 10.81 5.36 8.94
CA GLN A 579 11.32 3.99 8.99
C GLN A 579 10.23 2.95 8.73
N MET A 580 9.02 3.13 9.27
CA MET A 580 7.88 2.25 9.04
C MET A 580 7.43 2.28 7.58
N MET A 581 7.46 3.46 6.94
CA MET A 581 7.08 3.61 5.53
C MET A 581 8.15 3.12 4.55
N ASP A 582 9.42 3.15 4.93
CA ASP A 582 10.55 2.60 4.14
C ASP A 582 10.43 1.08 3.93
N TYR A 583 9.76 0.37 4.83
CA TYR A 583 9.55 -1.08 4.73
C TYR A 583 8.88 -1.48 3.41
N ALA A 584 7.81 -0.83 3.04
CA ALA A 584 7.06 -1.12 1.81
C ALA A 584 7.88 -0.82 0.53
N LEU A 585 8.91 0.00 0.63
CA LEU A 585 9.75 0.42 -0.50
C LEU A 585 11.05 -0.37 -0.66
N GLY A 586 11.21 -1.47 0.07
CA GLY A 586 12.35 -2.39 -0.08
C GLY A 586 13.15 -2.65 1.19
N LEU A 587 12.89 -1.93 2.30
CA LEU A 587 13.54 -2.16 3.59
C LEU A 587 12.90 -3.35 4.33
N ASN A 588 12.69 -4.45 3.63
CA ASN A 588 11.99 -5.64 4.10
C ASN A 588 12.80 -6.92 3.80
N PRO A 589 12.43 -8.09 4.34
CA PRO A 589 13.17 -9.34 4.16
C PRO A 589 13.39 -9.72 2.69
N LEU A 590 12.45 -9.43 1.80
CA LEU A 590 12.53 -9.75 0.38
C LEU A 590 13.31 -8.71 -0.43
N GLY A 591 13.66 -7.55 0.14
CA GLY A 591 14.24 -6.44 -0.63
C GLY A 591 13.35 -6.03 -1.80
N LYS A 592 12.02 -6.12 -1.65
CA LYS A 592 11.04 -5.85 -2.70
C LYS A 592 10.30 -4.53 -2.44
N CYS A 593 10.22 -3.69 -3.46
CA CYS A 593 9.35 -2.52 -3.44
C CYS A 593 7.92 -2.99 -3.77
N PHE A 594 7.04 -2.91 -2.78
CA PHE A 594 5.66 -3.37 -2.92
C PHE A 594 4.72 -2.34 -3.58
N MET A 595 5.24 -1.18 -3.96
CA MET A 595 4.49 -0.18 -4.74
C MET A 595 4.83 -0.31 -6.22
N THR A 596 3.81 -0.45 -7.07
CA THR A 596 3.97 -0.61 -8.52
C THR A 596 4.65 0.60 -9.15
N THR A 597 5.43 0.37 -10.19
CA THR A 597 6.19 1.35 -10.99
C THR A 597 7.31 2.09 -10.26
N LEU A 598 7.59 1.74 -9.01
CA LEU A 598 8.67 2.31 -8.22
C LEU A 598 9.66 1.24 -7.76
N GLY A 599 10.92 1.67 -7.55
CA GLY A 599 12.00 0.80 -7.12
C GLY A 599 12.62 -0.02 -8.26
N TYR A 600 13.56 -0.88 -7.91
CA TYR A 600 14.30 -1.76 -8.84
C TYR A 600 13.77 -3.20 -8.82
N ASN A 601 13.39 -3.71 -7.64
CA ASN A 601 12.73 -4.98 -7.44
C ASN A 601 11.25 -4.71 -7.07
N GLN A 602 10.46 -4.31 -8.06
CA GLN A 602 9.08 -3.90 -7.86
C GLN A 602 8.09 -5.06 -8.07
N VAL A 603 6.83 -4.81 -7.71
CA VAL A 603 5.69 -5.67 -8.06
C VAL A 603 5.37 -5.53 -9.55
N HIS A 604 5.17 -6.66 -10.22
CA HIS A 604 4.83 -6.70 -11.64
C HIS A 604 3.38 -7.08 -11.89
N TRP A 605 2.76 -7.89 -11.01
CA TRP A 605 1.45 -8.48 -11.19
C TRP A 605 0.50 -8.18 -10.01
N PRO A 606 0.15 -6.91 -9.77
CA PRO A 606 -0.87 -6.61 -8.75
C PRO A 606 -2.19 -7.28 -9.16
N HIS A 607 -2.95 -7.79 -8.18
CA HIS A 607 -4.29 -8.32 -8.43
C HIS A 607 -5.26 -7.14 -8.67
N ASP A 608 -5.21 -6.64 -9.88
CA ASP A 608 -5.95 -5.47 -10.34
C ASP A 608 -6.31 -5.63 -11.82
N ARG A 609 -7.60 -5.54 -12.14
CA ARG A 609 -8.12 -5.78 -13.48
C ARG A 609 -7.55 -4.84 -14.52
N GLU A 610 -7.50 -3.56 -14.21
CA GLU A 610 -6.98 -2.57 -15.13
C GLU A 610 -5.48 -2.69 -15.30
N SER A 611 -4.74 -3.06 -14.25
CA SER A 611 -3.31 -3.40 -14.38
C SER A 611 -3.09 -4.61 -15.26
N ALA A 612 -3.93 -5.65 -15.15
CA ALA A 612 -3.83 -6.80 -16.05
C ALA A 612 -4.00 -6.38 -17.51
N TYR A 613 -5.02 -5.57 -17.79
CA TYR A 613 -5.22 -5.00 -19.13
C TYR A 613 -4.02 -4.18 -19.61
N THR A 614 -3.53 -3.24 -18.79
CA THR A 614 -2.41 -2.36 -19.19
C THR A 614 -1.10 -3.11 -19.36
N ILE A 615 -0.87 -4.19 -18.61
CA ILE A 615 0.28 -5.09 -18.77
C ILE A 615 0.18 -5.82 -20.12
N GLU A 616 -0.99 -6.33 -20.50
CA GLU A 616 -1.21 -6.96 -21.80
C GLU A 616 -0.97 -6.00 -22.99
N GLN A 617 -1.25 -4.70 -22.80
CA GLN A 617 -0.93 -3.68 -23.80
C GLN A 617 0.58 -3.32 -23.83
N GLY A 618 1.39 -3.88 -22.93
CA GLY A 618 2.82 -3.58 -22.82
C GLY A 618 3.14 -2.28 -22.08
N TRP A 619 2.17 -1.69 -21.39
CA TRP A 619 2.36 -0.44 -20.64
C TRP A 619 2.83 -0.66 -19.19
N GLY A 620 2.73 -1.90 -18.68
CA GLY A 620 2.99 -2.23 -17.28
C GLY A 620 1.78 -1.99 -16.37
N PRO A 621 1.91 -2.28 -15.08
CA PRO A 621 0.82 -2.09 -14.11
C PRO A 621 0.52 -0.60 -13.88
N ARG A 622 -0.69 -0.30 -13.40
CA ARG A 622 -1.06 1.06 -12.99
C ARG A 622 -0.12 1.56 -11.88
N PRO A 623 0.31 2.83 -11.92
CA PRO A 623 1.24 3.37 -10.94
C PRO A 623 0.64 3.51 -9.55
N GLY A 624 1.47 3.30 -8.52
CA GLY A 624 1.15 3.67 -7.14
C GLY A 624 0.32 2.66 -6.36
N ILE A 625 0.04 1.48 -6.91
CA ILE A 625 -0.63 0.42 -6.17
C ILE A 625 0.35 -0.17 -5.15
N LEU A 626 0.03 -0.03 -3.87
CA LEU A 626 0.71 -0.70 -2.78
C LEU A 626 -0.03 -2.00 -2.46
N VAL A 627 0.56 -3.14 -2.87
CA VAL A 627 -0.04 -4.45 -2.64
C VAL A 627 0.12 -4.90 -1.19
N PHE A 628 -0.73 -5.82 -0.76
CA PHE A 628 -0.75 -6.35 0.61
C PHE A 628 0.58 -6.99 1.06
N GLY A 629 1.38 -7.52 0.13
CA GLY A 629 2.69 -8.09 0.43
C GLY A 629 2.67 -9.46 1.10
N PRO A 630 3.78 -9.88 1.74
CA PRO A 630 3.90 -11.21 2.35
C PRO A 630 2.82 -11.51 3.38
N GLY A 631 2.34 -12.76 3.37
CA GLY A 631 1.29 -13.19 4.30
C GLY A 631 1.16 -14.71 4.42
N ASN A 632 0.31 -15.17 5.33
CA ASN A 632 0.15 -16.60 5.63
C ASN A 632 -0.48 -17.40 4.48
N TYR A 633 -1.29 -16.77 3.64
CA TYR A 633 -2.15 -17.46 2.67
C TYR A 633 -1.42 -17.96 1.43
N VAL A 634 -0.33 -17.32 1.02
CA VAL A 634 0.46 -17.75 -0.14
C VAL A 634 0.92 -19.20 -0.03
N ARG A 635 0.99 -19.73 1.18
CA ARG A 635 1.33 -21.13 1.46
C ARG A 635 0.39 -22.14 0.81
N ASN A 636 -0.78 -21.72 0.36
CA ASN A 636 -1.78 -22.59 -0.28
C ASN A 636 -1.59 -22.69 -1.81
N TYR A 637 -0.75 -21.85 -2.41
CA TYR A 637 -0.50 -21.91 -3.85
C TYR A 637 0.44 -23.06 -4.23
N PRO A 638 0.09 -23.89 -5.23
CA PRO A 638 0.90 -25.04 -5.66
C PRO A 638 2.29 -24.63 -6.17
N SER A 639 2.40 -23.46 -6.77
CA SER A 639 3.63 -22.89 -7.33
C SER A 639 4.57 -22.27 -6.31
N TYR A 640 4.25 -22.35 -5.02
CA TYR A 640 5.08 -21.76 -3.98
C TYR A 640 6.41 -22.50 -3.84
N PRO A 641 7.48 -21.78 -3.44
CA PRO A 641 8.85 -22.26 -3.55
C PRO A 641 9.12 -23.60 -2.89
N VAL A 642 10.20 -24.21 -3.33
CA VAL A 642 10.78 -25.50 -2.92
C VAL A 642 10.81 -25.74 -1.41
N ILE A 643 10.70 -24.70 -0.61
CA ILE A 643 10.61 -24.76 0.85
C ILE A 643 9.22 -25.23 1.25
N SER A 644 9.15 -26.20 2.17
CA SER A 644 7.88 -26.65 2.74
C SER A 644 6.99 -25.50 3.18
N ARG A 645 5.71 -25.53 2.81
CA ARG A 645 4.68 -24.55 3.21
C ARG A 645 4.75 -24.14 4.68
N ASN A 646 5.04 -25.10 5.57
CA ASN A 646 5.04 -24.88 7.02
C ASN A 646 6.35 -24.27 7.54
N SER A 647 7.41 -24.27 6.74
CA SER A 647 8.73 -23.77 7.12
C SER A 647 9.08 -22.39 6.57
N THR A 648 8.30 -21.89 5.60
CA THR A 648 8.52 -20.53 5.08
C THR A 648 8.02 -19.50 6.08
N PRO A 649 8.90 -18.61 6.56
CA PRO A 649 8.50 -17.52 7.42
C PRO A 649 7.47 -16.59 6.74
N ARG A 650 6.57 -16.01 7.52
CA ARG A 650 5.48 -15.16 7.01
C ARG A 650 5.97 -14.03 6.10
N GLU A 651 6.96 -13.27 6.55
CA GLU A 651 7.48 -12.10 5.82
C GLU A 651 8.35 -12.48 4.59
N ARG A 652 8.48 -13.77 4.30
CA ARG A 652 9.09 -14.29 3.08
C ARG A 652 8.10 -15.01 2.17
N ALA A 653 6.85 -15.15 2.63
CA ALA A 653 5.78 -15.86 1.95
C ALA A 653 5.05 -14.90 1.00
N TYR A 654 5.60 -14.71 -0.20
CA TYR A 654 5.09 -13.83 -1.25
C TYR A 654 5.34 -14.42 -2.64
N ILE A 655 4.35 -14.33 -3.51
CA ILE A 655 4.46 -14.66 -4.93
C ILE A 655 3.82 -13.53 -5.74
N ASP A 656 4.56 -13.00 -6.71
CA ASP A 656 4.13 -11.92 -7.58
C ASP A 656 3.36 -12.48 -8.79
N ILE A 657 2.10 -12.85 -8.59
CA ILE A 657 1.19 -13.33 -9.64
C ILE A 657 -0.19 -12.69 -9.49
N LEU A 658 -0.87 -12.51 -10.63
CA LEU A 658 -2.18 -11.88 -10.70
C LEU A 658 -3.23 -12.58 -9.83
N ASP A 659 -3.26 -13.92 -9.84
CA ASP A 659 -4.29 -14.71 -9.14
C ASP A 659 -4.06 -14.79 -7.62
N ASN A 660 -2.94 -14.30 -7.11
CA ASN A 660 -2.65 -14.27 -5.68
C ASN A 660 -3.25 -13.02 -5.02
N TYR A 661 -4.58 -12.91 -5.00
CA TYR A 661 -5.27 -11.75 -4.43
C TYR A 661 -4.89 -11.49 -2.96
N GLN A 662 -4.59 -12.52 -2.17
CA GLN A 662 -4.25 -12.37 -0.75
C GLN A 662 -2.94 -11.62 -0.49
N ASN A 663 -2.03 -11.53 -1.45
CA ASN A 663 -0.76 -10.83 -1.33
C ASN A 663 -0.58 -9.70 -2.35
N ASN A 664 -1.21 -9.82 -3.52
CA ASN A 664 -1.03 -8.87 -4.62
C ASN A 664 -2.23 -7.94 -4.83
N GLU A 665 -3.29 -8.12 -4.07
CA GLU A 665 -4.38 -7.16 -4.01
C GLU A 665 -4.00 -5.98 -3.10
N TYR A 666 -4.88 -5.00 -3.03
CA TYR A 666 -4.82 -3.79 -2.24
C TYR A 666 -6.25 -3.38 -1.89
N THR A 667 -6.42 -2.44 -0.99
CA THR A 667 -7.71 -1.75 -0.80
C THR A 667 -7.51 -0.26 -0.78
N ILE A 668 -8.54 0.45 -1.27
CA ILE A 668 -8.51 1.92 -1.32
C ILE A 668 -8.36 2.53 0.08
N TYR A 669 -9.04 1.97 1.07
CA TYR A 669 -9.13 2.54 2.42
C TYR A 669 -7.98 2.16 3.36
N GLN A 670 -7.24 1.09 3.08
CA GLN A 670 -6.11 0.64 3.92
C GLN A 670 -4.76 0.87 3.26
N SER A 671 -4.49 0.16 2.16
CA SER A 671 -3.15 0.15 1.57
C SER A 671 -2.87 1.33 0.62
N LEU A 672 -3.90 2.04 0.12
CA LEU A 672 -3.70 3.23 -0.71
C LEU A 672 -3.94 4.54 0.05
N CYS A 673 -4.98 4.64 0.86
CA CYS A 673 -5.41 5.86 1.55
C CYS A 673 -4.25 6.54 2.32
N PHE A 674 -3.69 5.85 3.31
CA PHE A 674 -2.69 6.46 4.19
C PHE A 674 -1.34 6.71 3.50
N PRO A 675 -0.79 5.81 2.68
CA PRO A 675 0.41 6.09 1.88
C PRO A 675 0.25 7.30 0.97
N SER A 676 -0.94 7.54 0.41
CA SER A 676 -1.22 8.68 -0.47
C SER A 676 -1.04 10.05 0.21
N VAL A 677 -1.12 10.12 1.52
CA VAL A 677 -0.90 11.35 2.30
C VAL A 677 0.41 11.34 3.07
N VAL A 678 0.84 10.19 3.58
CA VAL A 678 2.06 10.09 4.40
C VAL A 678 3.32 10.32 3.57
N TYR A 679 3.40 9.78 2.34
CA TYR A 679 4.56 10.03 1.48
C TYR A 679 4.68 11.49 1.03
N PRO A 680 3.61 12.21 0.62
CA PRO A 680 3.66 13.66 0.43
C PRO A 680 4.15 14.44 1.67
N ILE A 681 3.69 14.10 2.87
CA ILE A 681 4.17 14.72 4.11
C ILE A 681 5.67 14.45 4.31
N LEU A 682 6.12 13.18 4.14
CA LEU A 682 7.53 12.80 4.25
C LEU A 682 8.42 13.44 3.20
N ALA A 683 7.86 13.85 2.06
CA ALA A 683 8.55 14.61 1.03
C ALA A 683 8.62 16.13 1.31
N GLY A 684 7.92 16.62 2.35
CA GLY A 684 7.78 18.05 2.63
C GLY A 684 6.85 18.77 1.66
N GLY A 685 5.86 18.07 1.13
CA GLY A 685 4.98 18.50 0.05
C GLY A 685 5.48 18.05 -1.33
N TYR A 686 4.63 18.22 -2.35
CA TYR A 686 4.98 18.01 -3.76
C TYR A 686 4.92 19.33 -4.51
N THR A 687 5.94 19.64 -5.28
CA THR A 687 5.97 20.82 -6.14
C THR A 687 5.89 20.34 -7.58
N SER A 688 4.81 20.72 -8.28
CA SER A 688 4.69 20.47 -9.73
C SER A 688 5.74 21.29 -10.49
N HIS A 689 6.52 20.65 -11.32
CA HIS A 689 7.53 21.27 -12.18
C HIS A 689 6.97 21.57 -13.55
#